data_663e08703a2e15f71a2481618f5184ed
#
_entry.id   663e08703a2e15f71a2481618f5184ed
#
_cell.length_a   1.000
_cell.length_b   1.000
_cell.length_c   1.000
_cell.angle_alpha   90.00
_cell.angle_beta   90.00
_cell.angle_gamma   90.00
#
_symmetry.space_group_name_H-M   'P 1'
#
loop_
_entity.id
_entity.type
_entity.pdbx_description
1 polymer ?
#
loop_
_entity_poly.entity_id
_entity_poly.type
_entity_poly.pdbx_seq_one_letter_code
_entity_poly.pdbx_strand_id
1 'polypeptide(L)'
;MRIGLFGGFTVSQGPDQVRGAIPQAIVARLALTPGMPIATEDLLLDLWSTPTASVVSSLRAHISRLRARGWGEVLSNGRHGYRLDVAPDDVDVVRYRQLVDTDPDHPARVERLAEAEALWTGPPLASLREFPFAGRIVADLDGRRRTAVLELARRRLSAGDAAIAAAALAGYLSQRPPDEEVVRLQARALSASGRTSEALDVIDAHRDAGDMCDLRAAIVRQEPAPAGAEDPDRRRVDRTGIPIPLTRFIGRQSELDAVARGRAQSRLVTLAGPAGVGKTRLAIEAARRAGPEVDDVQRLVDLAAVPGPDQVRGAVADALGAADHSVEAMARLLGGRRALLLLDNAEHVLGATAALSSALLERCEGLHVVVTSREAMRMPGERVIAVEPLVGGAVTDAVTLFQQRAADVNGAVSWTEADLARVRELCERLDGLPLAIELAAARLDVLSLDDVIASLEAPVRSAGGRHDSIDDAIAWSMRLTTASERTVLGQLVEFAGSFTLDAVARICAGDDLDPREATAALARRSLVAPLAVEWGERRFRVLDAVRRHVRRSAVEVDLDGWRDRRADYLIDLAAQVSSRLRTPDVLRAKATLAVWRADLDDALTRMVADGDRSSAVALVSSLAWYWYERGLGADAVATIDRVLSLPGDPDPDRESAILHAAAFLRAVGPDPLETVRMTHRFAAVADRAAAPQWPALAHVMLAYLAAGAGEDDDAEEHLATSRRHADRIPDDAAWARLDVQMIRGDALRLLGRPSQALDVLADAYRTGIALGHSWVVKGACFVTGKVLTEVGRPADAVAILRTGALRSLESGDVTSAFAAIGAAAAAFVRLDRAEAAATVLGAVDTVGARHGYDPAGSDGEYTTQARTAARAALTDVEWDAAYAAGAGMSVRAVMEFLVAAS
;
A
#
# COMPACT_ATOMS: atom_id res chain seq x y z
N MET A 1 27.42 -36.74 8.19
CA MET A 1 27.89 -35.72 9.19
C MET A 1 26.75 -34.72 9.35
N ARG A 2 26.34 -34.40 10.58
CA ARG A 2 25.25 -33.43 10.78
C ARG A 2 25.80 -32.20 11.51
N ILE A 3 25.44 -31.03 11.02
CA ILE A 3 25.83 -29.70 11.58
C ILE A 3 24.58 -28.99 12.10
N GLY A 4 24.56 -28.74 13.40
CA GLY A 4 23.50 -27.96 14.06
C GLY A 4 23.91 -26.51 14.25
N LEU A 5 23.05 -25.59 13.81
CA LEU A 5 23.23 -24.13 13.92
C LEU A 5 22.06 -23.48 14.67
N PHE A 6 20.97 -24.23 14.97
CA PHE A 6 19.94 -23.80 15.88
C PHE A 6 20.32 -24.09 17.34
N GLY A 7 20.20 -23.08 18.23
CA GLY A 7 20.58 -23.18 19.65
C GLY A 7 22.08 -23.05 19.93
N GLY A 8 22.95 -23.39 18.99
CA GLY A 8 24.39 -23.29 19.11
C GLY A 8 25.10 -24.14 18.07
N PHE A 9 26.40 -23.96 17.91
CA PHE A 9 27.19 -24.74 16.95
C PHE A 9 27.45 -26.15 17.48
N THR A 10 26.95 -27.16 16.77
CA THR A 10 27.15 -28.58 17.10
C THR A 10 27.54 -29.37 15.85
N VAL A 11 28.33 -30.42 16.02
CA VAL A 11 28.67 -31.38 14.96
C VAL A 11 28.47 -32.79 15.52
N SER A 12 27.72 -33.62 14.80
CA SER A 12 27.49 -35.00 15.15
C SER A 12 27.82 -35.93 13.95
N GLN A 13 28.28 -37.13 14.23
CA GLN A 13 28.62 -38.14 13.21
C GLN A 13 29.70 -37.64 12.21
N GLY A 14 30.71 -36.92 12.70
CA GLY A 14 31.79 -36.32 11.87
C GLY A 14 33.14 -36.25 12.57
N PRO A 15 34.06 -35.45 11.99
CA PRO A 15 35.39 -35.21 12.55
C PRO A 15 35.36 -34.67 13.97
N ASP A 16 36.51 -34.60 14.62
CA ASP A 16 36.68 -34.07 15.97
C ASP A 16 35.97 -32.72 16.20
N GLN A 17 35.45 -32.54 17.44
CA GLN A 17 34.77 -31.29 17.84
C GLN A 17 35.60 -30.05 17.49
N VAL A 18 34.95 -29.11 16.78
CA VAL A 18 35.54 -27.81 16.45
C VAL A 18 35.57 -26.93 17.70
N ARG A 19 36.78 -26.66 18.22
CA ARG A 19 36.95 -25.83 19.40
C ARG A 19 37.42 -24.42 19.04
N GLY A 20 36.82 -23.42 19.68
CA GLY A 20 37.12 -21.99 19.51
C GLY A 20 36.19 -21.29 18.55
N ALA A 21 35.89 -20.01 18.82
CA ALA A 21 34.85 -19.23 18.10
C ALA A 21 35.17 -19.08 16.60
N ILE A 22 36.43 -18.72 16.25
CA ILE A 22 36.79 -18.51 14.83
C ILE A 22 36.70 -19.82 14.00
N PRO A 23 37.23 -20.99 14.41
CA PRO A 23 37.06 -22.22 13.69
C PRO A 23 35.57 -22.65 13.54
N GLN A 24 34.79 -22.46 14.60
CA GLN A 24 33.32 -22.71 14.54
C GLN A 24 32.63 -21.77 13.55
N ALA A 25 32.96 -20.48 13.55
CA ALA A 25 32.43 -19.51 12.63
C ALA A 25 32.80 -19.82 11.16
N ILE A 26 34.04 -20.28 10.90
CA ILE A 26 34.46 -20.72 9.57
C ILE A 26 33.58 -21.87 9.08
N VAL A 27 33.45 -22.95 9.88
CA VAL A 27 32.67 -24.11 9.50
C VAL A 27 31.19 -23.75 9.36
N ALA A 28 30.61 -22.98 10.29
CA ALA A 28 29.25 -22.54 10.24
C ALA A 28 28.95 -21.71 9.00
N ARG A 29 29.84 -20.73 8.66
CA ARG A 29 29.65 -19.89 7.48
C ARG A 29 29.69 -20.71 6.17
N LEU A 30 30.58 -21.65 6.05
CA LEU A 30 30.66 -22.54 4.90
C LEU A 30 29.48 -23.52 4.85
N ALA A 31 29.00 -23.99 6.01
CA ALA A 31 27.84 -24.88 6.11
C ALA A 31 26.53 -24.22 5.70
N LEU A 32 26.41 -22.90 5.77
CA LEU A 32 25.22 -22.17 5.32
C LEU A 32 25.00 -22.21 3.78
N THR A 33 26.08 -22.55 3.03
CA THR A 33 26.06 -22.72 1.58
C THR A 33 26.81 -24.01 1.18
N PRO A 34 26.29 -25.19 1.54
CA PRO A 34 26.99 -26.46 1.35
C PRO A 34 27.30 -26.69 -0.12
N GLY A 35 28.53 -27.17 -0.38
CA GLY A 35 28.98 -27.45 -1.74
C GLY A 35 29.35 -26.23 -2.60
N MET A 36 29.03 -25.01 -2.15
CA MET A 36 29.37 -23.77 -2.87
C MET A 36 30.66 -23.16 -2.35
N PRO A 37 31.59 -22.75 -3.23
CA PRO A 37 32.83 -22.09 -2.78
C PRO A 37 32.54 -20.64 -2.33
N ILE A 38 33.13 -20.24 -1.22
CA ILE A 38 33.12 -18.86 -0.75
C ILE A 38 34.52 -18.27 -0.97
N ALA A 39 34.60 -17.12 -1.62
CA ALA A 39 35.86 -16.45 -1.88
C ALA A 39 36.60 -16.13 -0.56
N THR A 40 37.92 -16.17 -0.59
CA THR A 40 38.71 -15.89 0.62
C THR A 40 38.42 -14.52 1.19
N GLU A 41 38.20 -13.53 0.32
CA GLU A 41 37.92 -12.14 0.68
C GLU A 41 36.53 -12.02 1.35
N ASP A 42 35.52 -12.68 0.80
CA ASP A 42 34.18 -12.71 1.36
C ASP A 42 34.16 -13.39 2.74
N LEU A 43 34.87 -14.50 2.86
CA LEU A 43 34.98 -15.21 4.14
C LEU A 43 35.71 -14.35 5.20
N LEU A 44 36.66 -13.54 4.78
CA LEU A 44 37.33 -12.59 5.67
C LEU A 44 36.40 -11.49 6.15
N LEU A 45 35.61 -10.90 5.25
CA LEU A 45 34.60 -9.88 5.57
C LEU A 45 33.48 -10.42 6.47
N ASP A 46 33.06 -11.65 6.22
CA ASP A 46 32.05 -12.35 7.01
C ASP A 46 32.51 -12.68 8.44
N LEU A 47 33.80 -12.86 8.64
CA LEU A 47 34.37 -13.24 9.94
C LEU A 47 35.02 -12.08 10.73
N TRP A 48 35.50 -11.04 10.06
CA TRP A 48 36.17 -9.90 10.68
C TRP A 48 35.70 -8.57 10.08
N SER A 49 35.46 -7.60 10.95
CA SER A 49 34.98 -6.27 10.55
C SER A 49 36.00 -5.48 9.72
N THR A 50 37.29 -5.76 9.87
CA THR A 50 38.42 -5.10 9.16
C THR A 50 39.47 -6.12 8.78
N PRO A 51 39.49 -6.60 7.52
CA PRO A 51 40.46 -7.55 7.05
C PRO A 51 41.88 -6.89 6.88
N THR A 52 42.85 -7.35 7.63
CA THR A 52 44.25 -6.96 7.52
C THR A 52 45.09 -8.14 6.99
N ALA A 53 46.30 -7.89 6.52
CA ALA A 53 47.19 -8.94 6.03
C ALA A 53 47.46 -10.05 7.08
N SER A 54 47.46 -9.72 8.36
CA SER A 54 47.57 -10.67 9.47
C SER A 54 46.39 -11.61 9.61
N VAL A 55 45.20 -11.11 9.30
CA VAL A 55 43.92 -11.88 9.35
C VAL A 55 43.85 -12.94 8.25
N VAL A 56 44.38 -12.64 7.07
CA VAL A 56 44.53 -13.61 5.96
C VAL A 56 45.39 -14.80 6.38
N SER A 57 46.53 -14.53 7.04
CA SER A 57 47.41 -15.58 7.55
C SER A 57 46.77 -16.39 8.67
N SER A 58 45.97 -15.73 9.54
CA SER A 58 45.19 -16.37 10.59
C SER A 58 44.10 -17.31 10.02
N LEU A 59 43.38 -16.89 9.00
CA LEU A 59 42.37 -17.73 8.33
C LEU A 59 43.02 -19.00 7.76
N ARG A 60 44.12 -18.86 7.03
CA ARG A 60 44.84 -20.01 6.44
C ARG A 60 45.33 -20.98 7.53
N ALA A 61 45.81 -20.48 8.65
CA ALA A 61 46.25 -21.28 9.79
C ALA A 61 45.07 -22.03 10.45
N HIS A 62 43.90 -21.42 10.56
CA HIS A 62 42.71 -22.08 11.09
C HIS A 62 42.19 -23.14 10.15
N ILE A 63 42.13 -22.91 8.84
CA ILE A 63 41.76 -23.89 7.82
C ILE A 63 42.71 -25.06 7.82
N SER A 64 44.02 -24.83 7.88
CA SER A 64 45.05 -25.91 7.95
C SER A 64 44.90 -26.76 9.21
N ARG A 65 44.65 -26.14 10.37
CA ARG A 65 44.39 -26.88 11.63
C ARG A 65 43.07 -27.67 11.59
N LEU A 66 42.02 -27.17 10.99
CA LEU A 66 40.76 -27.90 10.78
C LEU A 66 40.99 -29.16 9.92
N ARG A 67 41.70 -29.02 8.80
CA ARG A 67 42.03 -30.14 7.93
C ARG A 67 42.83 -31.23 8.63
N ALA A 68 43.85 -30.83 9.44
CA ALA A 68 44.66 -31.74 10.23
C ALA A 68 43.85 -32.50 11.31
N ARG A 69 42.65 -32.01 11.68
CA ARG A 69 41.73 -32.64 12.64
C ARG A 69 40.62 -33.43 12.00
N GLY A 70 40.80 -33.89 10.78
CA GLY A 70 39.86 -34.77 10.08
C GLY A 70 38.83 -34.07 9.19
N TRP A 71 38.88 -32.70 9.10
CA TRP A 71 37.99 -31.95 8.21
C TRP A 71 38.50 -31.89 6.76
N GLY A 72 39.66 -32.49 6.46
CA GLY A 72 40.27 -32.40 5.13
C GLY A 72 39.50 -33.06 4.01
N GLU A 73 38.66 -34.07 4.32
CA GLU A 73 37.83 -34.76 3.33
C GLU A 73 36.62 -33.90 2.90
N VAL A 74 36.11 -33.07 3.76
CA VAL A 74 34.90 -32.23 3.52
C VAL A 74 35.20 -30.74 3.34
N LEU A 75 36.37 -30.25 3.79
CA LEU A 75 36.81 -28.86 3.66
C LEU A 75 37.81 -28.73 2.52
N SER A 76 37.30 -28.43 1.32
CA SER A 76 38.11 -28.32 0.11
C SER A 76 38.54 -26.89 -0.19
N ASN A 77 39.63 -26.72 -0.98
CA ASN A 77 40.12 -25.44 -1.47
C ASN A 77 40.13 -25.50 -3.00
N GLY A 78 39.33 -24.63 -3.63
CA GLY A 78 39.28 -24.47 -5.07
C GLY A 78 39.96 -23.19 -5.56
N ARG A 79 39.95 -22.97 -6.89
CA ARG A 79 40.45 -21.72 -7.50
C ARG A 79 39.67 -20.49 -7.03
N HIS A 80 38.45 -20.68 -6.52
CA HIS A 80 37.51 -19.63 -6.14
C HIS A 80 37.26 -19.53 -4.62
N GLY A 81 38.08 -20.13 -3.77
CA GLY A 81 37.98 -20.03 -2.29
C GLY A 81 37.77 -21.35 -1.57
N TYR A 82 37.15 -21.30 -0.39
CA TYR A 82 36.92 -22.47 0.47
C TYR A 82 35.46 -22.96 0.35
N ARG A 83 35.32 -24.30 0.39
CA ARG A 83 34.02 -24.97 0.28
C ARG A 83 33.90 -26.11 1.30
N LEU A 84 32.71 -26.28 1.83
CA LEU A 84 32.36 -27.39 2.71
C LEU A 84 31.46 -28.38 1.97
N ASP A 85 31.95 -29.57 1.70
CA ASP A 85 31.29 -30.64 0.94
C ASP A 85 30.45 -31.52 1.89
N VAL A 86 29.27 -31.05 2.27
CA VAL A 86 28.27 -31.75 3.09
C VAL A 86 26.92 -31.75 2.38
N ALA A 87 26.07 -32.72 2.65
CA ALA A 87 24.73 -32.72 2.08
C ALA A 87 23.90 -31.58 2.67
N PRO A 88 23.08 -30.86 1.87
CA PRO A 88 22.21 -29.78 2.38
C PRO A 88 21.32 -30.25 3.54
N ASP A 89 20.79 -31.46 3.49
CA ASP A 89 19.95 -32.05 4.52
C ASP A 89 20.67 -32.34 5.85
N ASP A 90 22.00 -32.35 5.82
CA ASP A 90 22.84 -32.55 7.01
C ASP A 90 23.09 -31.24 7.79
N VAL A 91 22.64 -30.10 7.27
CA VAL A 91 22.73 -28.79 7.95
C VAL A 91 21.32 -28.32 8.33
N ASP A 92 21.04 -28.26 9.61
CA ASP A 92 19.68 -27.99 10.13
C ASP A 92 19.07 -26.68 9.60
N VAL A 93 19.83 -25.59 9.52
CA VAL A 93 19.38 -24.29 8.96
C VAL A 93 19.11 -24.40 7.45
N VAL A 94 19.90 -25.14 6.71
CA VAL A 94 19.70 -25.35 5.26
C VAL A 94 18.47 -26.23 5.03
N ARG A 95 18.32 -27.31 5.79
CA ARG A 95 17.15 -28.18 5.78
C ARG A 95 15.89 -27.40 6.13
N TYR A 96 15.95 -26.53 7.16
CA TYR A 96 14.85 -25.64 7.54
C TYR A 96 14.41 -24.77 6.37
N ARG A 97 15.34 -24.10 5.67
CA ARG A 97 15.03 -23.27 4.51
C ARG A 97 14.34 -24.08 3.40
N GLN A 98 14.86 -25.25 3.07
CA GLN A 98 14.25 -26.12 2.06
C GLN A 98 12.82 -26.54 2.40
N LEU A 99 12.53 -26.78 3.67
CA LEU A 99 11.18 -27.15 4.13
C LEU A 99 10.22 -25.95 4.07
N VAL A 100 10.69 -24.76 4.47
CA VAL A 100 9.88 -23.53 4.47
C VAL A 100 9.69 -22.97 3.05
N ASP A 101 10.68 -23.09 2.18
CA ASP A 101 10.62 -22.59 0.80
C ASP A 101 9.90 -23.55 -0.18
N THR A 102 9.32 -24.61 0.31
CA THR A 102 8.49 -25.52 -0.50
C THR A 102 7.25 -24.78 -1.01
N ASP A 103 6.77 -25.19 -2.21
CA ASP A 103 5.54 -24.69 -2.81
C ASP A 103 4.39 -24.65 -1.78
N PRO A 104 3.73 -23.49 -1.60
CA PRO A 104 2.58 -23.35 -0.71
C PRO A 104 1.45 -24.35 -1.01
N ASP A 105 1.28 -24.77 -2.26
CA ASP A 105 0.23 -25.71 -2.69
C ASP A 105 0.68 -27.18 -2.63
N HIS A 106 1.88 -27.45 -2.12
CA HIS A 106 2.39 -28.80 -2.00
C HIS A 106 1.53 -29.65 -1.06
N PRO A 107 1.11 -30.89 -1.44
CA PRO A 107 0.22 -31.72 -0.63
C PRO A 107 0.70 -31.98 0.81
N ALA A 108 2.01 -32.10 1.02
CA ALA A 108 2.63 -32.28 2.34
C ALA A 108 3.13 -30.97 2.98
N ARG A 109 2.52 -29.84 2.64
CA ARG A 109 2.97 -28.53 3.14
C ARG A 109 2.90 -28.43 4.67
N VAL A 110 1.82 -28.91 5.28
CA VAL A 110 1.61 -28.88 6.74
C VAL A 110 2.66 -29.73 7.47
N GLU A 111 2.94 -30.92 6.97
CA GLU A 111 3.95 -31.83 7.52
C GLU A 111 5.35 -31.24 7.42
N ARG A 112 5.66 -30.59 6.29
CA ARG A 112 6.96 -29.92 6.07
C ARG A 112 7.14 -28.71 6.99
N LEU A 113 6.13 -27.89 7.17
CA LEU A 113 6.18 -26.78 8.13
C LEU A 113 6.31 -27.28 9.57
N ALA A 114 5.63 -28.39 9.92
CA ALA A 114 5.78 -29.00 11.23
C ALA A 114 7.20 -29.60 11.44
N GLU A 115 7.78 -30.23 10.42
CA GLU A 115 9.17 -30.69 10.44
C GLU A 115 10.15 -29.52 10.58
N ALA A 116 9.92 -28.42 9.86
CA ALA A 116 10.73 -27.19 9.96
C ALA A 116 10.70 -26.63 11.38
N GLU A 117 9.53 -26.51 12.00
CA GLU A 117 9.42 -26.01 13.38
C GLU A 117 10.10 -26.95 14.40
N ALA A 118 10.09 -28.25 14.16
CA ALA A 118 10.77 -29.23 15.01
C ALA A 118 12.31 -29.12 14.94
N LEU A 119 12.86 -28.60 13.85
CA LEU A 119 14.30 -28.31 13.72
C LEU A 119 14.72 -27.09 14.57
N TRP A 120 13.79 -26.23 14.96
CA TRP A 120 14.08 -25.01 15.71
C TRP A 120 14.30 -25.29 17.20
N THR A 121 15.50 -25.75 17.56
CA THR A 121 15.85 -26.14 18.93
C THR A 121 16.30 -24.97 19.82
N GLY A 122 16.51 -23.77 19.22
CA GLY A 122 16.91 -22.56 19.93
C GLY A 122 17.26 -21.42 18.96
N PRO A 123 17.69 -20.26 19.48
CA PRO A 123 18.02 -19.13 18.64
C PRO A 123 19.13 -19.48 17.63
N PRO A 124 18.96 -19.16 16.34
CA PRO A 124 19.95 -19.50 15.31
C PRO A 124 21.29 -18.82 15.58
N LEU A 125 22.38 -19.52 15.33
CA LEU A 125 23.76 -19.06 15.47
C LEU A 125 24.06 -18.43 16.86
N ALA A 126 23.42 -18.93 17.93
CA ALA A 126 23.49 -18.31 19.26
C ALA A 126 24.91 -18.07 19.77
N SER A 127 25.85 -19.02 19.54
CA SER A 127 27.26 -18.92 19.93
C SER A 127 28.13 -18.13 18.95
N LEU A 128 27.56 -17.63 17.84
CA LEU A 128 28.31 -16.99 16.75
C LEU A 128 27.79 -15.60 16.41
N ARG A 129 26.96 -15.00 17.27
CA ARG A 129 26.32 -13.68 17.03
C ARG A 129 27.31 -12.51 16.94
N GLU A 130 28.48 -12.65 17.47
CA GLU A 130 29.56 -11.64 17.40
C GLU A 130 30.17 -11.48 16.01
N PHE A 131 29.96 -12.46 15.11
CA PHE A 131 30.49 -12.43 13.75
C PHE A 131 29.62 -11.64 12.79
N PRO A 132 30.22 -10.83 11.87
CA PRO A 132 29.46 -9.96 10.96
C PRO A 132 28.40 -10.67 10.10
N PHE A 133 28.65 -11.93 9.68
CA PHE A 133 27.69 -12.68 8.87
C PHE A 133 26.44 -13.11 9.64
N ALA A 134 26.52 -13.27 10.97
CA ALA A 134 25.47 -13.89 11.77
C ALA A 134 24.19 -13.03 11.84
N GLY A 135 24.31 -11.72 12.00
CA GLY A 135 23.16 -10.83 12.17
C GLY A 135 22.14 -10.93 11.03
N ARG A 136 22.61 -10.88 9.80
CA ARG A 136 21.77 -10.99 8.60
C ARG A 136 21.09 -12.35 8.48
N ILE A 137 21.81 -13.42 8.77
CA ILE A 137 21.27 -14.79 8.71
C ILE A 137 20.20 -15.01 9.79
N VAL A 138 20.44 -14.50 10.99
CA VAL A 138 19.49 -14.56 12.10
C VAL A 138 18.20 -13.83 11.76
N ALA A 139 18.30 -12.60 11.21
CA ALA A 139 17.12 -11.82 10.83
C ALA A 139 16.29 -12.50 9.73
N ASP A 140 16.94 -13.08 8.70
CA ASP A 140 16.26 -13.85 7.66
C ASP A 140 15.53 -15.07 8.23
N LEU A 141 16.21 -15.87 9.06
CA LEU A 141 15.62 -17.07 9.67
C LEU A 141 14.45 -16.73 10.60
N ASP A 142 14.56 -15.65 11.35
CA ASP A 142 13.52 -15.18 12.26
C ASP A 142 12.26 -14.73 11.50
N GLY A 143 12.43 -13.98 10.41
CA GLY A 143 11.32 -13.59 9.52
C GLY A 143 10.63 -14.81 8.89
N ARG A 144 11.40 -15.76 8.39
CA ARG A 144 10.88 -17.01 7.81
C ARG A 144 10.13 -17.85 8.83
N ARG A 145 10.64 -17.95 10.08
CA ARG A 145 9.97 -18.67 11.17
C ARG A 145 8.63 -18.05 11.50
N ARG A 146 8.56 -16.71 11.60
CA ARG A 146 7.29 -16.01 11.85
C ARG A 146 6.24 -16.42 10.82
N THR A 147 6.59 -16.33 9.54
CA THR A 147 5.68 -16.68 8.44
C THR A 147 5.28 -18.16 8.48
N ALA A 148 6.24 -19.06 8.70
CA ALA A 148 6.01 -20.51 8.73
C ALA A 148 5.09 -20.94 9.89
N VAL A 149 5.30 -20.39 11.09
CA VAL A 149 4.48 -20.72 12.28
C VAL A 149 3.05 -20.19 12.12
N LEU A 150 2.88 -18.98 11.59
CA LEU A 150 1.55 -18.43 11.31
C LEU A 150 0.81 -19.24 10.26
N GLU A 151 1.49 -19.65 9.18
CA GLU A 151 0.90 -20.50 8.14
C GLU A 151 0.51 -21.88 8.70
N LEU A 152 1.42 -22.53 9.43
CA LEU A 152 1.16 -23.82 10.06
C LEU A 152 -0.06 -23.77 10.99
N ALA A 153 -0.10 -22.76 11.86
CA ALA A 153 -1.20 -22.61 12.82
C ALA A 153 -2.55 -22.37 12.13
N ARG A 154 -2.59 -21.57 11.07
CA ARG A 154 -3.82 -21.32 10.29
C ARG A 154 -4.32 -22.59 9.60
N ARG A 155 -3.42 -23.33 8.94
CA ARG A 155 -3.78 -24.60 8.27
C ARG A 155 -4.26 -25.63 9.26
N ARG A 156 -3.64 -25.71 10.44
CA ARG A 156 -4.07 -26.59 11.53
C ARG A 156 -5.45 -26.21 12.10
N LEU A 157 -5.69 -24.91 12.27
CA LEU A 157 -7.00 -24.39 12.71
C LEU A 157 -8.10 -24.72 11.69
N SER A 158 -7.84 -24.52 10.41
CA SER A 158 -8.79 -24.85 9.34
C SER A 158 -9.06 -26.37 9.23
N ALA A 159 -8.10 -27.21 9.62
CA ALA A 159 -8.26 -28.66 9.69
C ALA A 159 -8.93 -29.16 10.98
N GLY A 160 -9.25 -28.26 11.92
CA GLY A 160 -9.83 -28.63 13.21
C GLY A 160 -8.81 -28.96 14.31
N ASP A 161 -7.52 -28.89 14.04
CA ASP A 161 -6.42 -29.23 14.94
C ASP A 161 -6.02 -28.05 15.85
N ALA A 162 -7.00 -27.38 16.47
CA ALA A 162 -6.81 -26.15 17.23
C ALA A 162 -5.80 -26.28 18.38
N ALA A 163 -5.74 -27.43 19.06
CA ALA A 163 -4.80 -27.64 20.15
C ALA A 163 -3.34 -27.69 19.67
N ILE A 164 -3.09 -28.27 18.49
CA ILE A 164 -1.75 -28.35 17.89
C ILE A 164 -1.31 -26.94 17.42
N ALA A 165 -2.24 -26.18 16.84
CA ALA A 165 -1.99 -24.79 16.45
C ALA A 165 -1.63 -23.92 17.67
N ALA A 166 -2.37 -24.04 18.77
CA ALA A 166 -2.09 -23.32 20.01
C ALA A 166 -0.70 -23.63 20.58
N ALA A 167 -0.30 -24.92 20.55
CA ALA A 167 1.01 -25.34 21.05
C ALA A 167 2.18 -24.78 20.21
N ALA A 168 2.06 -24.78 18.90
CA ALA A 168 3.07 -24.22 17.98
C ALA A 168 3.28 -22.71 18.20
N LEU A 169 2.16 -21.96 18.33
CA LEU A 169 2.20 -20.53 18.60
C LEU A 169 2.76 -20.19 20.00
N ALA A 170 2.43 -20.98 21.01
CA ALA A 170 2.98 -20.83 22.35
C ALA A 170 4.51 -21.05 22.36
N GLY A 171 5.00 -22.04 21.63
CA GLY A 171 6.43 -22.31 21.45
C GLY A 171 7.16 -21.14 20.81
N TYR A 172 6.55 -20.48 19.84
CA TYR A 172 7.10 -19.28 19.20
C TYR A 172 7.15 -18.08 20.18
N LEU A 173 6.04 -17.76 20.86
CA LEU A 173 5.94 -16.64 21.79
C LEU A 173 6.84 -16.76 23.03
N SER A 174 7.16 -17.99 23.46
CA SER A 174 8.08 -18.21 24.58
C SER A 174 9.52 -17.78 24.28
N GLN A 175 9.88 -17.56 23.03
CA GLN A 175 11.25 -17.27 22.57
C GLN A 175 11.38 -15.87 21.93
N ARG A 176 10.28 -15.12 21.80
CA ARG A 176 10.22 -13.85 21.05
C ARG A 176 9.38 -12.80 21.76
N PRO A 177 9.65 -11.48 21.47
CA PRO A 177 8.73 -10.43 21.87
C PRO A 177 7.33 -10.70 21.31
N PRO A 178 6.27 -10.35 22.04
CA PRO A 178 4.90 -10.57 21.62
C PRO A 178 4.60 -9.79 20.33
N ASP A 179 4.01 -10.51 19.36
CA ASP A 179 3.53 -9.98 18.07
C ASP A 179 2.01 -10.08 18.08
N GLU A 180 1.30 -9.00 17.81
CA GLU A 180 -0.15 -8.92 17.86
C GLU A 180 -0.84 -10.05 17.09
N GLU A 181 -0.38 -10.35 15.89
CA GLU A 181 -0.97 -11.36 15.03
C GLU A 181 -0.81 -12.77 15.59
N VAL A 182 0.38 -13.07 16.14
CA VAL A 182 0.67 -14.36 16.79
C VAL A 182 -0.18 -14.53 18.04
N VAL A 183 -0.27 -13.48 18.89
CA VAL A 183 -1.09 -13.48 20.11
C VAL A 183 -2.58 -13.67 19.78
N ARG A 184 -3.08 -12.94 18.76
CA ARG A 184 -4.48 -13.10 18.29
C ARG A 184 -4.77 -14.50 17.80
N LEU A 185 -3.87 -15.07 17.02
CA LEU A 185 -4.05 -16.41 16.48
C LEU A 185 -3.96 -17.47 17.58
N GLN A 186 -3.07 -17.28 18.57
CA GLN A 186 -2.98 -18.18 19.73
C GLN A 186 -4.24 -18.15 20.60
N ALA A 187 -4.76 -16.95 20.91
CA ALA A 187 -5.99 -16.81 21.66
C ALA A 187 -7.18 -17.48 20.94
N ARG A 188 -7.25 -17.34 19.60
CA ARG A 188 -8.25 -18.05 18.79
C ARG A 188 -8.07 -19.56 18.82
N ALA A 189 -6.84 -20.06 18.70
CA ALA A 189 -6.56 -21.49 18.75
C ALA A 189 -6.89 -22.10 20.11
N LEU A 190 -6.58 -21.39 21.20
CA LEU A 190 -6.97 -21.78 22.55
C LEU A 190 -8.49 -21.81 22.73
N SER A 191 -9.19 -20.75 22.29
CA SER A 191 -10.65 -20.70 22.34
C SER A 191 -11.31 -21.80 21.52
N ALA A 192 -10.83 -22.06 20.31
CA ALA A 192 -11.32 -23.12 19.44
C ALA A 192 -11.05 -24.54 20.00
N SER A 193 -10.05 -24.71 20.87
CA SER A 193 -9.77 -25.95 21.58
C SER A 193 -10.51 -26.08 22.92
N GLY A 194 -11.43 -25.15 23.22
CA GLY A 194 -12.21 -25.13 24.48
C GLY A 194 -11.47 -24.54 25.70
N ARG A 195 -10.25 -24.01 25.51
CA ARG A 195 -9.40 -23.46 26.57
C ARG A 195 -9.60 -21.93 26.70
N THR A 196 -10.88 -21.54 26.94
CA THR A 196 -11.30 -20.12 26.94
C THR A 196 -10.59 -19.27 28.00
N SER A 197 -10.37 -19.82 29.21
CA SER A 197 -9.63 -19.10 30.25
C SER A 197 -8.23 -18.76 29.84
N GLU A 198 -7.49 -19.71 29.26
CA GLU A 198 -6.13 -19.52 28.82
C GLU A 198 -6.04 -18.58 27.61
N ALA A 199 -7.07 -18.57 26.77
CA ALA A 199 -7.17 -17.60 25.66
C ALA A 199 -7.26 -16.16 26.19
N LEU A 200 -8.04 -15.93 27.24
CA LEU A 200 -8.13 -14.63 27.90
C LEU A 200 -6.84 -14.26 28.64
N ASP A 201 -6.20 -15.23 29.30
CA ASP A 201 -4.91 -15.01 29.98
C ASP A 201 -3.81 -14.59 29.00
N VAL A 202 -3.78 -15.19 27.81
CA VAL A 202 -2.83 -14.81 26.74
C VAL A 202 -3.07 -13.37 26.25
N ILE A 203 -4.34 -12.97 26.08
CA ILE A 203 -4.67 -11.58 25.70
C ILE A 203 -4.26 -10.61 26.80
N ASP A 204 -4.56 -10.96 28.07
CA ASP A 204 -4.28 -10.10 29.22
C ASP A 204 -2.77 -9.98 29.50
N ALA A 205 -2.00 -11.05 29.30
CA ALA A 205 -0.55 -11.06 29.45
C ALA A 205 0.20 -10.24 28.36
N HIS A 206 -0.44 -10.02 27.21
CA HIS A 206 0.20 -9.37 26.06
C HIS A 206 -0.56 -8.10 25.61
N ARG A 207 -1.13 -7.34 26.55
CA ARG A 207 -1.89 -6.10 26.27
C ARG A 207 -1.09 -5.05 25.50
N ASP A 208 0.22 -5.04 25.68
CA ASP A 208 1.12 -4.10 24.99
C ASP A 208 1.37 -4.47 23.52
N ALA A 209 0.95 -5.66 23.08
CA ALA A 209 1.15 -6.14 21.70
C ALA A 209 0.14 -5.56 20.70
N GLY A 210 -0.99 -5.00 21.15
CA GLY A 210 -2.03 -4.39 20.33
C GLY A 210 -3.42 -4.38 20.98
N ASP A 211 -4.38 -3.71 20.33
CA ASP A 211 -5.77 -3.69 20.82
C ASP A 211 -6.50 -4.98 20.47
N MET A 212 -6.82 -5.77 21.48
CA MET A 212 -7.50 -7.07 21.36
C MET A 212 -8.90 -7.09 21.99
N CYS A 213 -9.48 -5.92 22.26
CA CYS A 213 -10.78 -5.80 22.92
C CYS A 213 -11.90 -6.55 22.18
N ASP A 214 -11.90 -6.49 20.84
CA ASP A 214 -12.89 -7.18 20.00
C ASP A 214 -12.76 -8.70 20.11
N LEU A 215 -11.54 -9.21 20.07
CA LEU A 215 -11.28 -10.65 20.20
C LEU A 215 -11.63 -11.15 21.58
N ARG A 216 -11.29 -10.39 22.62
CA ARG A 216 -11.65 -10.71 24.00
C ARG A 216 -13.17 -10.79 24.19
N ALA A 217 -13.89 -9.81 23.63
CA ALA A 217 -15.35 -9.79 23.67
C ALA A 217 -15.97 -10.99 22.94
N ALA A 218 -15.45 -11.37 21.78
CA ALA A 218 -15.91 -12.53 21.01
C ALA A 218 -15.67 -13.85 21.77
N ILE A 219 -14.49 -14.01 22.39
CA ILE A 219 -14.16 -15.19 23.19
C ILE A 219 -15.07 -15.29 24.43
N VAL A 220 -15.35 -14.17 25.11
CA VAL A 220 -16.26 -14.15 26.29
C VAL A 220 -17.69 -14.52 25.90
N ARG A 221 -18.17 -14.08 24.73
CA ARG A 221 -19.50 -14.42 24.21
C ARG A 221 -19.63 -15.87 23.69
N GLN A 222 -18.54 -16.62 23.65
CA GLN A 222 -18.47 -17.96 23.05
C GLN A 222 -19.00 -17.99 21.60
N GLU A 223 -18.85 -16.90 20.89
CA GLU A 223 -19.17 -16.86 19.48
C GLU A 223 -18.26 -17.85 18.73
N PRO A 224 -18.81 -18.78 17.93
CA PRO A 224 -17.97 -19.64 17.11
C PRO A 224 -17.12 -18.74 16.24
N ALA A 225 -15.81 -18.97 16.23
CA ALA A 225 -14.92 -18.26 15.34
C ALA A 225 -15.49 -18.42 13.91
N PRO A 226 -15.68 -17.31 13.14
CA PRO A 226 -16.20 -17.44 11.79
C PRO A 226 -15.30 -18.41 11.06
N ALA A 227 -15.87 -19.52 10.58
CA ALA A 227 -15.21 -20.50 9.74
C ALA A 227 -14.85 -19.76 8.46
N GLY A 228 -13.56 -19.50 8.26
CA GLY A 228 -13.07 -18.65 7.18
C GLY A 228 -12.52 -17.33 7.67
N ALA A 229 -11.66 -17.33 8.71
CA ALA A 229 -10.74 -16.22 8.92
C ALA A 229 -9.81 -16.21 7.71
N GLU A 230 -10.13 -15.32 6.77
CA GLU A 230 -9.38 -15.09 5.55
C GLU A 230 -7.90 -14.89 5.89
N ASP A 231 -7.07 -15.59 5.16
CA ASP A 231 -5.62 -15.42 5.07
C ASP A 231 -5.23 -13.94 5.14
N PRO A 232 -4.44 -13.46 6.12
CA PRO A 232 -3.97 -12.08 6.15
C PRO A 232 -2.99 -11.76 5.00
N ASP A 233 -2.46 -12.75 4.27
CA ASP A 233 -1.87 -12.55 2.95
C ASP A 233 -2.93 -12.18 1.89
N ARG A 234 -4.23 -12.35 2.18
CA ARG A 234 -5.33 -11.71 1.45
C ARG A 234 -5.55 -10.25 1.87
N ARG A 235 -4.93 -9.74 2.91
CA ARG A 235 -4.66 -8.30 3.10
C ARG A 235 -3.47 -7.80 2.25
N ARG A 236 -3.03 -8.57 1.28
CA ARG A 236 -2.46 -8.01 0.07
C ARG A 236 -3.50 -7.05 -0.47
N VAL A 237 -3.14 -5.78 -0.50
CA VAL A 237 -3.77 -4.68 -1.22
C VAL A 237 -5.06 -5.15 -1.87
N ASP A 238 -6.19 -4.80 -1.30
CA ASP A 238 -7.50 -5.24 -1.73
C ASP A 238 -7.55 -5.13 -3.26
N ARG A 239 -7.38 -6.25 -3.95
CA ARG A 239 -7.38 -6.30 -5.42
C ARG A 239 -8.69 -5.80 -5.96
N THR A 240 -9.71 -5.79 -5.11
CA THR A 240 -11.04 -5.40 -5.51
C THR A 240 -11.28 -3.91 -5.38
N GLY A 241 -10.65 -3.17 -4.44
CA GLY A 241 -10.98 -1.75 -4.23
C GLY A 241 -12.49 -1.49 -4.06
N ILE A 242 -13.26 -2.55 -3.73
CA ILE A 242 -14.70 -2.50 -3.49
C ILE A 242 -14.93 -2.60 -2.00
N PRO A 243 -15.54 -1.61 -1.36
CA PRO A 243 -15.75 -1.59 0.09
C PRO A 243 -16.63 -2.75 0.55
N ILE A 244 -16.33 -3.27 1.74
CA ILE A 244 -17.15 -4.26 2.43
C ILE A 244 -18.21 -3.53 3.25
N PRO A 245 -19.51 -3.61 2.88
CA PRO A 245 -20.55 -2.96 3.63
C PRO A 245 -20.72 -3.57 5.03
N LEU A 246 -20.90 -2.74 6.04
CA LEU A 246 -21.07 -3.17 7.44
C LEU A 246 -22.43 -3.87 7.70
N THR A 247 -23.40 -3.64 6.84
CA THR A 247 -24.76 -4.17 6.99
C THR A 247 -25.08 -5.18 5.89
N ARG A 248 -25.89 -6.18 6.23
CA ARG A 248 -26.32 -7.22 5.27
C ARG A 248 -27.12 -6.61 4.12
N PHE A 249 -26.92 -7.12 2.91
CA PHE A 249 -27.72 -6.80 1.74
C PHE A 249 -29.03 -7.62 1.77
N ILE A 250 -30.17 -6.98 1.53
CA ILE A 250 -31.48 -7.60 1.64
C ILE A 250 -32.21 -7.52 0.30
N GLY A 251 -32.73 -8.67 -0.13
CA GLY A 251 -33.55 -8.78 -1.34
C GLY A 251 -32.81 -8.54 -2.65
N ARG A 252 -33.57 -8.06 -3.66
CA ARG A 252 -33.08 -7.61 -4.97
C ARG A 252 -32.33 -8.67 -5.79
N GLN A 253 -32.69 -9.94 -5.65
CA GLN A 253 -32.03 -11.01 -6.39
C GLN A 253 -32.25 -10.84 -7.90
N SER A 254 -33.44 -10.40 -8.34
CA SER A 254 -33.76 -10.12 -9.74
C SER A 254 -32.89 -9.05 -10.37
N GLU A 255 -32.60 -7.97 -9.60
CA GLU A 255 -31.74 -6.89 -10.06
C GLU A 255 -30.26 -7.31 -10.08
N LEU A 256 -29.80 -8.10 -9.09
CA LEU A 256 -28.46 -8.68 -9.12
C LEU A 256 -28.26 -9.59 -10.34
N ASP A 257 -29.24 -10.42 -10.64
CA ASP A 257 -29.24 -11.27 -11.84
C ASP A 257 -29.30 -10.43 -13.14
N ALA A 258 -30.02 -9.30 -13.11
CA ALA A 258 -30.06 -8.36 -14.23
C ALA A 258 -28.70 -7.69 -14.46
N VAL A 259 -28.00 -7.30 -13.39
CA VAL A 259 -26.64 -6.74 -13.47
C VAL A 259 -25.66 -7.77 -14.02
N ALA A 260 -25.71 -9.01 -13.54
CA ALA A 260 -24.87 -10.10 -14.03
C ALA A 260 -25.11 -10.36 -15.53
N ARG A 261 -26.38 -10.48 -15.95
CA ARG A 261 -26.74 -10.62 -17.37
C ARG A 261 -26.37 -9.39 -18.20
N GLY A 262 -26.55 -8.20 -17.64
CA GLY A 262 -26.19 -6.94 -18.29
C GLY A 262 -24.69 -6.87 -18.60
N ARG A 263 -23.83 -7.25 -17.65
CA ARG A 263 -22.37 -7.32 -17.84
C ARG A 263 -21.95 -8.40 -18.85
N ALA A 264 -22.68 -9.52 -18.91
CA ALA A 264 -22.40 -10.55 -19.91
C ALA A 264 -22.77 -10.11 -21.35
N GLN A 265 -23.68 -9.15 -21.51
CA GLN A 265 -24.20 -8.68 -22.82
C GLN A 265 -23.59 -7.35 -23.26
N SER A 266 -23.10 -6.53 -22.30
CA SER A 266 -22.53 -5.21 -22.55
C SER A 266 -21.41 -4.90 -21.59
N ARG A 267 -20.39 -4.21 -22.09
CA ARG A 267 -19.28 -3.71 -21.26
C ARG A 267 -19.61 -2.43 -20.50
N LEU A 268 -20.76 -1.82 -20.77
CA LEU A 268 -21.25 -0.62 -20.11
C LEU A 268 -22.65 -0.84 -19.56
N VAL A 269 -22.78 -0.80 -18.24
CA VAL A 269 -24.06 -0.98 -17.53
C VAL A 269 -24.32 0.25 -16.67
N THR A 270 -25.50 0.85 -16.82
CA THR A 270 -25.94 1.97 -15.97
C THR A 270 -27.09 1.54 -15.07
N LEU A 271 -26.89 1.66 -13.77
CA LEU A 271 -27.95 1.50 -12.78
C LEU A 271 -28.67 2.84 -12.60
N ALA A 272 -29.84 2.97 -13.21
CA ALA A 272 -30.61 4.20 -13.18
C ALA A 272 -31.79 4.11 -12.19
N GLY A 273 -32.03 5.17 -11.42
CA GLY A 273 -33.14 5.20 -10.47
C GLY A 273 -33.07 6.37 -9.50
N PRO A 274 -34.13 6.60 -8.70
CA PRO A 274 -34.21 7.72 -7.79
C PRO A 274 -33.12 7.71 -6.72
N ALA A 275 -32.88 8.84 -6.07
CA ALA A 275 -31.98 8.92 -4.93
C ALA A 275 -32.48 8.02 -3.79
N GLY A 276 -31.56 7.44 -3.01
CA GLY A 276 -31.92 6.59 -1.85
C GLY A 276 -32.50 5.22 -2.18
N VAL A 277 -32.64 4.85 -3.47
CA VAL A 277 -33.19 3.56 -3.90
C VAL A 277 -32.19 2.39 -3.74
N GLY A 278 -30.91 2.66 -3.43
CA GLY A 278 -29.91 1.63 -3.16
C GLY A 278 -29.05 1.23 -4.35
N LYS A 279 -28.90 2.08 -5.39
CA LYS A 279 -28.06 1.84 -6.58
C LYS A 279 -26.61 1.47 -6.22
N THR A 280 -25.98 2.28 -5.38
CA THR A 280 -24.61 2.06 -4.89
C THR A 280 -24.46 0.72 -4.19
N ARG A 281 -25.41 0.37 -3.30
CA ARG A 281 -25.41 -0.91 -2.59
C ARG A 281 -25.55 -2.10 -3.54
N LEU A 282 -26.42 -1.96 -4.55
CA LEU A 282 -26.61 -2.98 -5.59
C LEU A 282 -25.35 -3.16 -6.43
N ALA A 283 -24.72 -2.06 -6.87
CA ALA A 283 -23.46 -2.09 -7.63
C ALA A 283 -22.33 -2.78 -6.87
N ILE A 284 -22.13 -2.40 -5.60
CA ILE A 284 -21.14 -2.99 -4.72
C ILE A 284 -21.40 -4.49 -4.51
N GLU A 285 -22.64 -4.88 -4.21
CA GLU A 285 -22.99 -6.28 -4.00
C GLU A 285 -22.82 -7.12 -5.27
N ALA A 286 -23.19 -6.58 -6.43
CA ALA A 286 -23.00 -7.25 -7.71
C ALA A 286 -21.51 -7.46 -8.05
N ALA A 287 -20.66 -6.47 -7.78
CA ALA A 287 -19.23 -6.59 -7.96
C ALA A 287 -18.63 -7.64 -7.03
N ARG A 288 -19.02 -7.65 -5.76
CA ARG A 288 -18.55 -8.63 -4.77
C ARG A 288 -18.96 -10.07 -5.10
N ARG A 289 -20.17 -10.28 -5.61
CA ARG A 289 -20.64 -11.62 -6.04
C ARG A 289 -19.93 -12.12 -7.28
N ALA A 290 -19.53 -11.23 -8.18
CA ALA A 290 -18.72 -11.60 -9.33
C ALA A 290 -17.34 -12.14 -8.90
N GLY A 291 -16.76 -11.61 -7.82
CA GLY A 291 -15.50 -12.06 -7.24
C GLY A 291 -14.27 -11.77 -8.10
N PRO A 292 -13.07 -11.98 -7.56
CA PRO A 292 -11.82 -11.74 -8.25
C PRO A 292 -11.51 -12.77 -9.36
N GLU A 293 -12.27 -13.85 -9.43
CA GLU A 293 -12.12 -14.87 -10.50
C GLU A 293 -12.66 -14.35 -11.85
N VAL A 294 -13.60 -13.38 -11.82
CA VAL A 294 -14.20 -12.80 -13.02
C VAL A 294 -13.43 -11.58 -13.49
N ASP A 295 -12.96 -10.73 -12.56
CA ASP A 295 -12.29 -9.46 -12.88
C ASP A 295 -10.93 -9.41 -12.14
N ASP A 296 -9.83 -9.23 -12.89
CA ASP A 296 -8.47 -9.13 -12.34
C ASP A 296 -8.25 -7.80 -11.57
N VAL A 297 -9.03 -6.78 -11.89
CA VAL A 297 -9.03 -5.45 -11.27
C VAL A 297 -10.46 -5.00 -11.03
N GLN A 298 -10.79 -4.65 -9.80
CA GLN A 298 -12.07 -4.02 -9.47
C GLN A 298 -11.80 -2.71 -8.73
N ARG A 299 -12.45 -1.62 -9.15
CA ARG A 299 -12.30 -0.30 -8.50
C ARG A 299 -13.65 0.41 -8.41
N LEU A 300 -13.90 1.00 -7.24
CA LEU A 300 -15.00 1.93 -7.02
C LEU A 300 -14.46 3.36 -7.02
N VAL A 301 -15.10 4.24 -7.76
CA VAL A 301 -14.84 5.68 -7.76
C VAL A 301 -16.12 6.39 -7.35
N ASP A 302 -16.11 7.01 -6.17
CA ASP A 302 -17.20 7.85 -5.71
C ASP A 302 -17.07 9.25 -6.35
N LEU A 303 -17.89 9.50 -7.34
CA LEU A 303 -17.91 10.78 -8.04
C LEU A 303 -18.65 11.89 -7.28
N ALA A 304 -19.35 11.59 -6.18
CA ALA A 304 -20.01 12.61 -5.36
C ALA A 304 -19.02 13.64 -4.80
N ALA A 305 -17.79 13.20 -4.52
CA ALA A 305 -16.72 14.07 -4.03
C ALA A 305 -16.01 14.88 -5.14
N VAL A 306 -16.35 14.67 -6.43
CA VAL A 306 -15.73 15.33 -7.57
C VAL A 306 -16.49 16.63 -7.88
N PRO A 307 -15.88 17.82 -7.68
CA PRO A 307 -16.60 19.10 -7.80
C PRO A 307 -17.08 19.45 -9.20
N GLY A 308 -16.42 18.91 -10.24
CA GLY A 308 -16.76 19.26 -11.61
C GLY A 308 -16.23 18.29 -12.68
N PRO A 309 -16.68 18.48 -13.93
CA PRO A 309 -16.35 17.58 -15.06
C PRO A 309 -14.86 17.37 -15.28
N ASP A 310 -14.04 18.40 -15.11
CA ASP A 310 -12.60 18.38 -15.39
C ASP A 310 -11.83 17.45 -14.44
N GLN A 311 -12.38 17.17 -13.27
CA GLN A 311 -11.72 16.38 -12.24
C GLN A 311 -12.11 14.89 -12.27
N VAL A 312 -13.12 14.51 -13.07
CA VAL A 312 -13.56 13.10 -13.21
C VAL A 312 -12.40 12.21 -13.66
N ARG A 313 -11.61 12.69 -14.63
CA ARG A 313 -10.47 11.95 -15.16
C ARG A 313 -9.40 11.69 -14.10
N GLY A 314 -9.08 12.70 -13.30
CA GLY A 314 -8.16 12.58 -12.18
C GLY A 314 -8.64 11.54 -11.16
N ALA A 315 -9.90 11.65 -10.71
CA ALA A 315 -10.46 10.72 -9.73
C ALA A 315 -10.41 9.25 -10.19
N VAL A 316 -10.69 8.99 -11.47
CA VAL A 316 -10.61 7.64 -12.04
C VAL A 316 -9.17 7.17 -12.18
N ALA A 317 -8.27 8.04 -12.65
CA ALA A 317 -6.85 7.71 -12.79
C ALA A 317 -6.23 7.32 -11.45
N ASP A 318 -6.55 8.07 -10.41
CA ASP A 318 -6.05 7.80 -9.05
C ASP A 318 -6.59 6.51 -8.46
N ALA A 319 -7.87 6.26 -8.61
CA ALA A 319 -8.48 5.01 -8.15
C ALA A 319 -7.87 3.79 -8.85
N LEU A 320 -7.49 3.94 -10.10
CA LEU A 320 -6.77 2.92 -10.87
C LEU A 320 -5.28 2.83 -10.47
N GLY A 321 -4.70 3.90 -9.93
CA GLY A 321 -3.27 4.01 -9.71
C GLY A 321 -2.48 4.27 -10.99
N ALA A 322 -3.07 5.04 -11.93
CA ALA A 322 -2.41 5.40 -13.17
C ALA A 322 -1.29 6.43 -12.93
N ALA A 323 -0.29 6.41 -13.77
CA ALA A 323 0.90 7.26 -13.63
C ALA A 323 0.62 8.75 -13.88
N ASP A 324 -0.37 9.03 -14.71
CA ASP A 324 -0.88 10.37 -14.96
C ASP A 324 -2.40 10.31 -15.22
N HIS A 325 -3.03 11.46 -15.37
CA HIS A 325 -4.48 11.55 -15.60
C HIS A 325 -4.89 11.38 -17.07
N SER A 326 -3.98 10.93 -17.95
CA SER A 326 -4.31 10.68 -19.37
C SER A 326 -5.12 9.39 -19.53
N VAL A 327 -5.96 9.36 -20.55
CA VAL A 327 -6.68 8.15 -20.95
C VAL A 327 -5.71 7.04 -21.35
N GLU A 328 -4.61 7.43 -21.96
CA GLU A 328 -3.55 6.54 -22.42
C GLU A 328 -2.87 5.82 -21.25
N ALA A 329 -2.57 6.51 -20.16
CA ALA A 329 -1.99 5.90 -18.96
C ALA A 329 -2.96 4.91 -18.29
N MET A 330 -4.23 5.30 -18.15
CA MET A 330 -5.27 4.41 -17.64
C MET A 330 -5.45 3.18 -18.54
N ALA A 331 -5.48 3.37 -19.86
CA ALA A 331 -5.62 2.29 -20.83
C ALA A 331 -4.40 1.36 -20.83
N ARG A 332 -3.19 1.88 -20.71
CA ARG A 332 -1.96 1.06 -20.56
C ARG A 332 -2.02 0.19 -19.30
N LEU A 333 -2.46 0.78 -18.17
CA LEU A 333 -2.56 0.08 -16.90
C LEU A 333 -3.60 -1.07 -16.94
N LEU A 334 -4.75 -0.80 -17.56
CA LEU A 334 -5.81 -1.80 -17.72
C LEU A 334 -5.41 -2.88 -18.74
N GLY A 335 -4.77 -2.49 -19.85
CA GLY A 335 -4.25 -3.39 -20.85
C GLY A 335 -5.26 -4.46 -21.31
N GLY A 336 -4.80 -5.70 -21.46
CA GLY A 336 -5.65 -6.86 -21.74
C GLY A 336 -6.28 -7.52 -20.51
N ARG A 337 -6.27 -6.87 -19.34
CA ARG A 337 -6.83 -7.41 -18.10
C ARG A 337 -8.36 -7.33 -18.12
N ARG A 338 -8.99 -8.27 -17.45
CA ARG A 338 -10.43 -8.16 -17.14
C ARG A 338 -10.56 -7.18 -15.97
N ALA A 339 -11.24 -6.07 -16.20
CA ALA A 339 -11.35 -5.00 -15.20
C ALA A 339 -12.79 -4.56 -15.03
N LEU A 340 -13.20 -4.29 -13.80
CA LEU A 340 -14.47 -3.69 -13.43
C LEU A 340 -14.24 -2.33 -12.79
N LEU A 341 -14.79 -1.29 -13.42
CA LEU A 341 -14.80 0.07 -12.90
C LEU A 341 -16.22 0.43 -12.49
N LEU A 342 -16.43 0.68 -11.19
CA LEU A 342 -17.68 1.19 -10.64
C LEU A 342 -17.57 2.71 -10.51
N LEU A 343 -18.39 3.46 -11.25
CA LEU A 343 -18.48 4.92 -11.18
C LEU A 343 -19.78 5.29 -10.46
N ASP A 344 -19.66 5.65 -9.18
CA ASP A 344 -20.82 5.92 -8.33
C ASP A 344 -21.17 7.41 -8.30
N ASN A 345 -22.47 7.74 -8.24
CA ASN A 345 -22.99 9.10 -8.19
C ASN A 345 -22.61 10.01 -9.37
N ALA A 346 -22.72 9.49 -10.60
CA ALA A 346 -22.30 10.21 -11.81
C ALA A 346 -23.25 11.34 -12.25
N GLU A 347 -24.41 11.54 -11.62
CA GLU A 347 -25.49 12.41 -12.11
C GLU A 347 -25.10 13.87 -12.37
N HIS A 348 -24.16 14.46 -11.61
CA HIS A 348 -23.73 15.85 -11.75
C HIS A 348 -22.55 16.04 -12.72
N VAL A 349 -21.88 14.93 -13.09
CA VAL A 349 -20.72 14.91 -14.02
C VAL A 349 -20.95 13.91 -15.17
N LEU A 350 -22.20 13.64 -15.51
CA LEU A 350 -22.60 12.57 -16.43
C LEU A 350 -21.91 12.65 -17.79
N GLY A 351 -21.79 13.86 -18.37
CA GLY A 351 -21.15 14.07 -19.67
C GLY A 351 -19.65 13.73 -19.65
N ALA A 352 -18.92 14.12 -18.61
CA ALA A 352 -17.51 13.80 -18.48
C ALA A 352 -17.29 12.31 -18.20
N THR A 353 -18.17 11.71 -17.40
CA THR A 353 -18.18 10.26 -17.12
C THR A 353 -18.42 9.46 -18.39
N ALA A 354 -19.36 9.89 -19.22
CA ALA A 354 -19.66 9.27 -20.51
C ALA A 354 -18.45 9.37 -21.47
N ALA A 355 -17.85 10.56 -21.61
CA ALA A 355 -16.70 10.77 -22.47
C ALA A 355 -15.49 9.92 -22.04
N LEU A 356 -15.20 9.86 -20.74
CA LEU A 356 -14.12 9.03 -20.21
C LEU A 356 -14.41 7.54 -20.39
N SER A 357 -15.62 7.09 -20.10
CA SER A 357 -16.04 5.69 -20.28
C SER A 357 -15.89 5.25 -21.73
N SER A 358 -16.32 6.08 -22.71
CA SER A 358 -16.13 5.81 -24.14
C SER A 358 -14.67 5.63 -24.48
N ALA A 359 -13.85 6.60 -24.11
CA ALA A 359 -12.43 6.60 -24.44
C ALA A 359 -11.65 5.39 -23.86
N LEU A 360 -12.05 4.92 -22.68
CA LEU A 360 -11.44 3.73 -22.04
C LEU A 360 -11.97 2.43 -22.67
N LEU A 361 -13.29 2.32 -22.92
CA LEU A 361 -13.90 1.14 -23.52
C LEU A 361 -13.45 0.88 -24.96
N GLU A 362 -13.11 1.94 -25.72
CA GLU A 362 -12.52 1.85 -27.06
C GLU A 362 -11.11 1.25 -27.06
N ARG A 363 -10.34 1.48 -25.97
CA ARG A 363 -8.95 1.08 -25.85
C ARG A 363 -8.72 -0.21 -25.05
N CYS A 364 -9.70 -0.62 -24.25
CA CYS A 364 -9.56 -1.73 -23.29
C CYS A 364 -10.69 -2.75 -23.54
N GLU A 365 -10.38 -3.85 -24.25
CA GLU A 365 -11.37 -4.90 -24.57
C GLU A 365 -11.91 -5.61 -23.31
N GLY A 366 -11.05 -5.83 -22.30
CA GLY A 366 -11.40 -6.49 -21.04
C GLY A 366 -12.08 -5.60 -20.00
N LEU A 367 -12.30 -4.31 -20.28
CA LEU A 367 -12.88 -3.37 -19.32
C LEU A 367 -14.41 -3.47 -19.34
N HIS A 368 -14.99 -3.59 -18.14
CA HIS A 368 -16.41 -3.39 -17.87
C HIS A 368 -16.61 -2.16 -16.99
N VAL A 369 -17.57 -1.32 -17.31
CA VAL A 369 -17.92 -0.13 -16.55
C VAL A 369 -19.35 -0.27 -16.04
N VAL A 370 -19.53 -0.10 -14.73
CA VAL A 370 -20.86 -0.01 -14.11
C VAL A 370 -21.00 1.39 -13.52
N VAL A 371 -22.04 2.10 -13.92
CA VAL A 371 -22.30 3.48 -13.49
C VAL A 371 -23.56 3.52 -12.67
N THR A 372 -23.57 4.26 -11.57
CA THR A 372 -24.81 4.60 -10.87
C THR A 372 -25.16 6.07 -11.13
N SER A 373 -26.38 6.31 -11.52
CA SER A 373 -26.89 7.64 -11.84
C SER A 373 -28.41 7.72 -11.64
N ARG A 374 -28.97 8.90 -11.67
CA ARG A 374 -30.42 9.09 -11.71
C ARG A 374 -31.00 8.83 -13.09
N GLU A 375 -30.22 9.04 -14.14
CA GLU A 375 -30.59 8.87 -15.53
C GLU A 375 -29.52 8.14 -16.32
N ALA A 376 -29.87 7.62 -17.48
CA ALA A 376 -28.97 6.95 -18.39
C ALA A 376 -27.95 7.92 -18.99
N MET A 377 -26.74 7.45 -19.27
CA MET A 377 -25.69 8.23 -19.96
C MET A 377 -25.98 8.43 -21.46
N ARG A 378 -26.89 7.62 -22.03
CA ARG A 378 -27.30 7.64 -23.44
C ARG A 378 -26.17 7.38 -24.42
N MET A 379 -25.32 6.44 -24.07
CA MET A 379 -24.17 6.03 -24.88
C MET A 379 -24.46 4.83 -25.76
N PRO A 380 -23.82 4.72 -26.94
CA PRO A 380 -23.89 3.50 -27.75
C PRO A 380 -23.39 2.28 -26.95
N GLY A 381 -24.16 1.19 -26.98
CA GLY A 381 -23.84 -0.04 -26.26
C GLY A 381 -24.13 -0.01 -24.74
N GLU A 382 -24.70 1.07 -24.23
CA GLU A 382 -25.12 1.15 -22.84
C GLU A 382 -26.30 0.19 -22.56
N ARG A 383 -26.17 -0.59 -21.47
CA ARG A 383 -27.27 -1.38 -20.91
C ARG A 383 -27.80 -0.69 -19.66
N VAL A 384 -29.00 -0.11 -19.77
CA VAL A 384 -29.63 0.56 -18.63
C VAL A 384 -30.46 -0.47 -17.84
N ILE A 385 -30.25 -0.51 -16.53
CA ILE A 385 -31.02 -1.30 -15.57
C ILE A 385 -31.73 -0.32 -14.65
N ALA A 386 -33.06 -0.28 -14.72
CA ALA A 386 -33.84 0.52 -13.80
C ALA A 386 -33.83 -0.12 -12.41
N VAL A 387 -33.45 0.65 -11.40
CA VAL A 387 -33.49 0.24 -9.99
C VAL A 387 -34.73 0.90 -9.36
N GLU A 388 -35.73 0.07 -9.14
CA GLU A 388 -37.01 0.53 -8.61
C GLU A 388 -37.04 0.49 -7.07
N PRO A 389 -37.91 1.26 -6.40
CA PRO A 389 -38.18 1.13 -4.97
C PRO A 389 -38.72 -0.28 -4.62
N LEU A 390 -38.59 -0.63 -3.32
CA LEU A 390 -39.04 -1.93 -2.78
C LEU A 390 -40.56 -1.94 -2.56
N VAL A 391 -41.34 -1.85 -3.66
CA VAL A 391 -42.80 -1.84 -3.63
C VAL A 391 -43.37 -2.99 -4.47
N GLY A 392 -44.64 -3.30 -4.35
CA GLY A 392 -45.28 -4.38 -5.08
C GLY A 392 -44.77 -5.76 -4.67
N GLY A 393 -44.21 -6.53 -5.59
CA GLY A 393 -43.70 -7.88 -5.29
C GLY A 393 -42.51 -7.89 -4.33
N ALA A 394 -41.82 -6.77 -4.19
CA ALA A 394 -40.66 -6.60 -3.29
C ALA A 394 -41.03 -6.03 -1.88
N VAL A 395 -42.31 -5.87 -1.55
CA VAL A 395 -42.76 -5.35 -0.23
C VAL A 395 -42.26 -6.22 0.90
N THR A 396 -42.11 -7.51 0.69
CA THR A 396 -41.50 -8.42 1.69
C THR A 396 -40.07 -8.05 1.99
N ASP A 397 -39.31 -7.61 0.98
CA ASP A 397 -37.93 -7.16 1.16
C ASP A 397 -37.87 -5.82 1.94
N ALA A 398 -38.82 -4.92 1.69
CA ALA A 398 -38.96 -3.66 2.42
C ALA A 398 -39.25 -3.90 3.91
N VAL A 399 -40.17 -4.80 4.22
CA VAL A 399 -40.50 -5.21 5.59
C VAL A 399 -39.29 -5.88 6.26
N THR A 400 -38.60 -6.77 5.54
CA THR A 400 -37.42 -7.45 6.04
C THR A 400 -36.29 -6.44 6.32
N LEU A 401 -36.11 -5.42 5.46
CA LEU A 401 -35.17 -4.34 5.67
C LEU A 401 -35.49 -3.56 6.96
N PHE A 402 -36.76 -3.18 7.13
CA PHE A 402 -37.21 -2.47 8.33
C PHE A 402 -36.95 -3.31 9.59
N GLN A 403 -37.34 -4.59 9.60
CA GLN A 403 -37.15 -5.48 10.73
C GLN A 403 -35.67 -5.65 11.10
N GLN A 404 -34.82 -5.82 10.10
CA GLN A 404 -33.38 -5.97 10.31
C GLN A 404 -32.78 -4.68 10.90
N ARG A 405 -33.15 -3.51 10.37
CA ARG A 405 -32.66 -2.22 10.89
C ARG A 405 -33.20 -1.92 12.29
N ALA A 406 -34.42 -2.27 12.56
CA ALA A 406 -34.99 -2.18 13.91
C ALA A 406 -34.23 -3.07 14.89
N ALA A 407 -33.86 -4.29 14.48
CA ALA A 407 -33.09 -5.22 15.30
C ALA A 407 -31.64 -4.73 15.52
N ASP A 408 -31.03 -4.09 14.52
CA ASP A 408 -29.69 -3.51 14.62
C ASP A 408 -29.60 -2.40 15.71
N VAL A 409 -30.75 -1.73 16.03
CA VAL A 409 -30.85 -0.64 16.99
C VAL A 409 -31.34 -1.11 18.36
N ASN A 410 -32.39 -1.94 18.41
CA ASN A 410 -33.06 -2.35 19.64
C ASN A 410 -32.82 -3.81 20.07
N GLY A 411 -31.93 -4.54 19.35
CA GLY A 411 -31.81 -5.99 19.55
C GLY A 411 -33.00 -6.77 18.99
N ALA A 412 -33.19 -8.00 19.47
CA ALA A 412 -34.27 -8.84 18.98
C ALA A 412 -35.65 -8.28 19.36
N VAL A 413 -36.39 -7.73 18.41
CA VAL A 413 -37.76 -7.27 18.56
C VAL A 413 -38.71 -8.40 18.12
N SER A 414 -39.67 -8.74 18.98
CA SER A 414 -40.72 -9.68 18.63
C SER A 414 -41.83 -8.92 17.89
N TRP A 415 -42.08 -9.28 16.63
CA TRP A 415 -43.10 -8.68 15.78
C TRP A 415 -44.36 -9.55 15.78
N THR A 416 -45.52 -8.98 16.12
CA THR A 416 -46.80 -9.62 15.92
C THR A 416 -47.24 -9.50 14.45
N GLU A 417 -48.19 -10.31 14.02
CA GLU A 417 -48.75 -10.23 12.67
C GLU A 417 -49.39 -8.85 12.42
N ALA A 418 -49.99 -8.25 13.43
CA ALA A 418 -50.55 -6.90 13.37
C ALA A 418 -49.46 -5.85 13.21
N ASP A 419 -48.32 -5.98 13.89
CA ASP A 419 -47.18 -5.06 13.73
C ASP A 419 -46.61 -5.17 12.33
N LEU A 420 -46.46 -6.38 11.78
CA LEU A 420 -45.97 -6.59 10.41
C LEU A 420 -46.90 -6.00 9.35
N ALA A 421 -48.21 -6.04 9.56
CA ALA A 421 -49.18 -5.38 8.66
C ALA A 421 -48.96 -3.84 8.69
N ARG A 422 -48.71 -3.26 9.86
CA ARG A 422 -48.46 -1.82 10.03
C ARG A 422 -47.11 -1.42 9.46
N VAL A 423 -46.06 -2.23 9.66
CA VAL A 423 -44.76 -2.02 9.01
C VAL A 423 -44.87 -2.06 7.50
N ARG A 424 -45.72 -2.94 6.94
CA ARG A 424 -45.97 -2.99 5.49
C ARG A 424 -46.58 -1.68 5.01
N GLU A 425 -47.62 -1.20 5.68
CA GLU A 425 -48.26 0.07 5.37
C GLU A 425 -47.27 1.26 5.48
N LEU A 426 -46.43 1.25 6.52
CA LEU A 426 -45.35 2.22 6.70
C LEU A 426 -44.35 2.23 5.54
N CYS A 427 -43.91 1.03 5.08
CA CYS A 427 -42.98 0.90 3.96
C CYS A 427 -43.62 1.39 2.64
N GLU A 428 -44.93 1.15 2.45
CA GLU A 428 -45.66 1.66 1.27
C GLU A 428 -45.76 3.19 1.31
N ARG A 429 -46.05 3.79 2.46
CA ARG A 429 -46.05 5.26 2.67
C ARG A 429 -44.71 5.91 2.45
N LEU A 430 -43.61 5.17 2.70
CA LEU A 430 -42.23 5.59 2.42
C LEU A 430 -41.83 5.27 0.96
N ASP A 431 -42.82 5.04 0.06
CA ASP A 431 -42.61 4.68 -1.35
C ASP A 431 -41.65 3.49 -1.55
N GLY A 432 -41.45 2.62 -0.53
CA GLY A 432 -40.49 1.52 -0.58
C GLY A 432 -39.06 1.93 -0.78
N LEU A 433 -38.71 3.17 -0.45
CA LEU A 433 -37.34 3.68 -0.60
C LEU A 433 -36.46 3.17 0.55
N PRO A 434 -35.41 2.36 0.27
CA PRO A 434 -34.57 1.78 1.32
C PRO A 434 -34.04 2.81 2.32
N LEU A 435 -33.55 3.96 1.88
CA LEU A 435 -33.04 5.01 2.75
C LEU A 435 -34.14 5.53 3.69
N ALA A 436 -35.35 5.76 3.19
CA ALA A 436 -36.44 6.24 4.01
C ALA A 436 -36.89 5.17 5.03
N ILE A 437 -36.87 3.90 4.65
CA ILE A 437 -37.16 2.75 5.53
C ILE A 437 -36.10 2.63 6.62
N GLU A 438 -34.82 2.73 6.28
CA GLU A 438 -33.73 2.70 7.27
C GLU A 438 -33.83 3.88 8.25
N LEU A 439 -34.14 5.08 7.76
CA LEU A 439 -34.34 6.27 8.59
C LEU A 439 -35.54 6.11 9.54
N ALA A 440 -36.61 5.47 9.12
CA ALA A 440 -37.79 5.20 9.95
C ALA A 440 -37.51 4.11 11.01
N ALA A 441 -36.85 3.01 10.60
CA ALA A 441 -36.51 1.91 11.48
C ALA A 441 -35.52 2.31 12.60
N ALA A 442 -34.54 3.18 12.27
CA ALA A 442 -33.55 3.67 13.23
C ALA A 442 -34.17 4.45 14.42
N ARG A 443 -35.43 4.84 14.33
CA ARG A 443 -36.11 5.61 15.39
C ARG A 443 -36.73 4.79 16.47
N LEU A 444 -36.86 3.51 16.23
CA LEU A 444 -37.36 2.59 17.23
C LEU A 444 -36.44 2.47 18.45
N ASP A 445 -35.27 3.13 18.42
CA ASP A 445 -34.40 3.31 19.59
C ASP A 445 -35.05 4.18 20.69
N VAL A 446 -35.93 5.13 20.28
CA VAL A 446 -36.54 6.13 21.17
C VAL A 446 -38.06 6.13 21.11
N LEU A 447 -38.64 5.78 19.95
CA LEU A 447 -40.08 5.87 19.66
C LEU A 447 -40.72 4.50 19.52
N SER A 448 -42.02 4.37 19.91
CA SER A 448 -42.79 3.18 19.55
C SER A 448 -43.12 3.15 18.07
N LEU A 449 -43.52 1.98 17.54
CA LEU A 449 -43.96 1.85 16.15
C LEU A 449 -45.15 2.81 15.88
N ASP A 450 -46.02 2.99 16.84
CA ASP A 450 -47.18 3.88 16.77
C ASP A 450 -46.76 5.33 16.62
N ASP A 451 -45.79 5.77 17.42
CA ASP A 451 -45.25 7.13 17.36
C ASP A 451 -44.51 7.38 16.02
N VAL A 452 -43.80 6.40 15.49
CA VAL A 452 -43.15 6.47 14.17
C VAL A 452 -44.18 6.67 13.08
N ILE A 453 -45.29 5.89 13.09
CA ILE A 453 -46.38 5.99 12.11
C ILE A 453 -47.11 7.33 12.25
N ALA A 454 -47.50 7.71 13.47
CA ALA A 454 -48.21 8.97 13.76
C ALA A 454 -47.38 10.21 13.35
N SER A 455 -46.08 10.15 13.50
CA SER A 455 -45.16 11.26 13.16
C SER A 455 -45.05 11.51 11.65
N LEU A 456 -45.39 10.51 10.83
CA LEU A 456 -45.49 10.63 9.37
C LEU A 456 -46.88 11.16 8.91
N GLU A 457 -47.88 11.13 9.80
CA GLU A 457 -49.24 11.64 9.54
C GLU A 457 -49.37 13.16 9.69
N ALA A 458 -48.39 13.81 10.33
CA ALA A 458 -48.38 15.25 10.47
C ALA A 458 -48.24 15.94 9.07
N PRO A 459 -49.17 16.83 8.65
CA PRO A 459 -49.19 17.33 7.30
C PRO A 459 -47.99 18.18 6.99
N VAL A 460 -47.09 17.70 6.15
CA VAL A 460 -46.09 18.50 5.44
C VAL A 460 -46.73 18.95 4.14
N ARG A 461 -47.02 20.22 4.03
CA ARG A 461 -47.53 20.83 2.78
C ARG A 461 -46.35 20.98 1.81
N SER A 462 -46.15 20.01 0.95
CA SER A 462 -45.34 20.14 -0.26
C SER A 462 -46.11 19.61 -1.45
N ALA A 463 -46.22 20.44 -2.47
CA ALA A 463 -46.92 20.09 -3.70
C ALA A 463 -45.93 19.45 -4.67
N GLY A 464 -46.03 18.16 -4.88
CA GLY A 464 -45.52 17.48 -6.08
C GLY A 464 -44.43 16.49 -5.96
N GLY A 465 -44.72 15.23 -6.30
CA GLY A 465 -43.78 14.27 -6.89
C GLY A 465 -43.02 13.30 -5.93
N ARG A 466 -42.65 12.13 -6.46
CA ARG A 466 -41.93 11.03 -5.75
C ARG A 466 -40.57 11.40 -5.10
N HIS A 467 -40.12 12.63 -5.19
CA HIS A 467 -38.90 13.13 -4.53
C HIS A 467 -39.17 13.64 -3.12
N ASP A 468 -40.43 13.86 -2.75
CA ASP A 468 -40.79 14.48 -1.49
C ASP A 468 -40.61 13.52 -0.29
N SER A 469 -40.74 12.20 -0.50
CA SER A 469 -40.69 11.23 0.60
C SER A 469 -39.31 11.09 1.27
N ILE A 470 -38.21 11.23 0.52
CA ILE A 470 -36.84 11.22 1.09
C ILE A 470 -36.54 12.54 1.78
N ASP A 471 -36.84 13.67 1.13
CA ASP A 471 -36.65 14.99 1.70
C ASP A 471 -37.50 15.16 2.97
N ASP A 472 -38.73 14.62 2.98
CA ASP A 472 -39.60 14.60 4.15
C ASP A 472 -39.04 13.72 5.27
N ALA A 473 -38.51 12.53 4.97
CA ALA A 473 -37.90 11.66 5.95
C ALA A 473 -36.63 12.28 6.55
N ILE A 474 -35.80 12.94 5.73
CA ILE A 474 -34.61 13.67 6.20
C ILE A 474 -35.03 14.90 7.01
N ALA A 475 -35.94 15.73 6.52
CA ALA A 475 -36.46 16.90 7.22
C ALA A 475 -37.04 16.53 8.59
N TRP A 476 -37.75 15.43 8.64
CA TRP A 476 -38.28 14.90 9.88
C TRP A 476 -37.17 14.41 10.82
N SER A 477 -36.14 13.67 10.31
CA SER A 477 -34.94 13.29 11.10
C SER A 477 -34.23 14.52 11.66
N MET A 478 -34.14 15.60 10.91
CA MET A 478 -33.53 16.84 11.34
C MET A 478 -34.37 17.58 12.39
N ARG A 479 -35.71 17.47 12.39
CA ARG A 479 -36.55 18.10 13.45
C ARG A 479 -36.27 17.49 14.83
N LEU A 480 -35.82 16.26 14.90
CA LEU A 480 -35.49 15.58 16.17
C LEU A 480 -34.04 15.82 16.62
N THR A 481 -33.23 16.52 15.84
CA THR A 481 -31.88 16.92 16.25
C THR A 481 -31.93 18.17 17.11
N THR A 482 -31.00 18.28 18.06
CA THR A 482 -30.79 19.51 18.83
C THR A 482 -30.22 20.61 17.95
N ALA A 483 -30.21 21.86 18.46
CA ALA A 483 -29.59 22.98 17.74
C ALA A 483 -28.11 22.70 17.48
N SER A 484 -27.38 22.23 18.50
CA SER A 484 -25.95 21.89 18.40
C SER A 484 -25.69 20.75 17.42
N GLU A 485 -26.51 19.70 17.40
CA GLU A 485 -26.40 18.61 16.39
C GLU A 485 -26.63 19.14 14.97
N ARG A 486 -27.57 20.09 14.77
CA ARG A 486 -27.80 20.71 13.46
C ARG A 486 -26.62 21.57 13.01
N THR A 487 -26.04 22.37 13.92
CA THR A 487 -24.83 23.13 13.64
C THR A 487 -23.67 22.23 13.20
N VAL A 488 -23.41 21.16 13.97
CA VAL A 488 -22.39 20.18 13.62
C VAL A 488 -22.70 19.50 12.29
N LEU A 489 -23.94 19.08 12.02
CA LEU A 489 -24.32 18.50 10.73
C LEU A 489 -24.11 19.46 9.56
N GLY A 490 -24.44 20.76 9.75
CA GLY A 490 -24.17 21.83 8.79
C GLY A 490 -22.68 21.98 8.46
N GLN A 491 -21.81 21.73 9.43
CA GLN A 491 -20.36 21.70 9.24
C GLN A 491 -19.88 20.39 8.60
N LEU A 492 -20.45 19.24 8.97
CA LEU A 492 -20.08 17.92 8.42
C LEU A 492 -20.39 17.79 6.93
N VAL A 493 -21.42 18.46 6.43
CA VAL A 493 -21.77 18.42 4.98
C VAL A 493 -20.74 19.14 4.10
N GLU A 494 -19.87 19.95 4.68
CA GLU A 494 -18.82 20.68 3.97
C GLU A 494 -17.51 19.86 3.81
N PHE A 495 -17.35 18.71 4.48
CA PHE A 495 -16.28 17.77 4.13
C PHE A 495 -16.50 17.24 2.72
N ALA A 496 -15.49 17.32 1.87
CA ALA A 496 -15.58 16.80 0.50
C ALA A 496 -15.68 15.26 0.46
N GLY A 497 -14.94 14.60 1.35
CA GLY A 497 -14.90 13.14 1.45
C GLY A 497 -15.45 12.58 2.78
N SER A 498 -14.77 11.57 3.28
CA SER A 498 -15.03 10.98 4.60
C SER A 498 -14.12 11.62 5.66
N PHE A 499 -14.55 11.60 6.91
CA PHE A 499 -13.87 12.24 8.03
C PHE A 499 -13.74 11.29 9.23
N THR A 500 -12.82 11.59 10.13
CA THR A 500 -12.63 10.90 11.41
C THR A 500 -13.24 11.71 12.56
N LEU A 501 -13.46 11.08 13.70
CA LEU A 501 -13.91 11.83 14.90
C LEU A 501 -12.86 12.82 15.41
N ASP A 502 -11.58 12.57 15.16
CA ASP A 502 -10.51 13.51 15.49
C ASP A 502 -10.60 14.78 14.63
N ALA A 503 -10.79 14.61 13.32
CA ALA A 503 -11.02 15.74 12.41
C ALA A 503 -12.26 16.56 12.84
N VAL A 504 -13.35 15.87 13.16
CA VAL A 504 -14.58 16.52 13.63
C VAL A 504 -14.32 17.35 14.89
N ALA A 505 -13.61 16.81 15.87
CA ALA A 505 -13.30 17.50 17.11
C ALA A 505 -12.42 18.74 16.92
N ARG A 506 -11.53 18.74 15.94
CA ARG A 506 -10.60 19.85 15.68
C ARG A 506 -11.18 20.92 14.73
N ILE A 507 -12.05 20.50 13.80
CA ILE A 507 -12.58 21.38 12.74
C ILE A 507 -13.96 21.92 13.09
N CYS A 508 -14.85 21.05 13.63
CA CYS A 508 -16.20 21.44 13.95
C CYS A 508 -16.29 22.18 15.29
N ALA A 509 -17.11 23.21 15.36
CA ALA A 509 -17.42 23.93 16.57
C ALA A 509 -18.87 23.64 16.98
N GLY A 510 -19.10 23.47 18.26
CA GLY A 510 -20.45 23.33 18.85
C GLY A 510 -20.50 24.11 20.18
N ASP A 511 -21.61 24.80 20.43
CA ASP A 511 -21.73 25.69 21.58
C ASP A 511 -21.91 24.94 22.92
N ASP A 512 -22.65 23.80 22.91
CA ASP A 512 -23.05 23.06 24.12
C ASP A 512 -22.81 21.57 24.07
N LEU A 513 -22.25 21.02 22.97
CA LEU A 513 -22.08 19.59 22.78
C LEU A 513 -20.73 19.28 22.10
N ASP A 514 -20.01 18.28 22.61
CA ASP A 514 -18.81 17.78 21.93
C ASP A 514 -19.18 17.35 20.49
N PRO A 515 -18.52 17.90 19.45
CA PRO A 515 -18.78 17.53 18.06
C PRO A 515 -18.67 16.01 17.79
N ARG A 516 -17.86 15.26 18.56
CA ARG A 516 -17.79 13.80 18.49
C ARG A 516 -19.10 13.14 18.96
N GLU A 517 -19.66 13.60 20.07
CA GLU A 517 -20.95 13.11 20.59
C GLU A 517 -22.10 13.45 19.66
N ALA A 518 -22.08 14.68 19.09
CA ALA A 518 -23.04 15.07 18.08
C ALA A 518 -22.98 14.17 16.85
N THR A 519 -21.76 13.88 16.36
CA THR A 519 -21.54 12.98 15.21
C THR A 519 -22.03 11.56 15.51
N ALA A 520 -21.79 11.04 16.71
CA ALA A 520 -22.28 9.73 17.13
C ALA A 520 -23.83 9.71 17.22
N ALA A 521 -24.45 10.78 17.70
CA ALA A 521 -25.91 10.93 17.73
C ALA A 521 -26.50 10.99 16.31
N LEU A 522 -25.86 11.77 15.41
CA LEU A 522 -26.23 11.84 13.99
C LEU A 522 -26.07 10.50 13.27
N ALA A 523 -25.04 9.72 13.63
CA ALA A 523 -24.85 8.37 13.08
C ALA A 523 -25.94 7.40 13.55
N ARG A 524 -26.35 7.44 14.83
CA ARG A 524 -27.51 6.66 15.32
C ARG A 524 -28.79 6.99 14.58
N ARG A 525 -28.96 8.25 14.18
CA ARG A 525 -30.11 8.71 13.39
C ARG A 525 -29.97 8.48 11.89
N SER A 526 -28.95 7.74 11.46
CA SER A 526 -28.65 7.45 10.04
C SER A 526 -28.46 8.69 9.14
N LEU A 527 -28.18 9.88 9.72
CA LEU A 527 -27.83 11.09 8.99
C LEU A 527 -26.35 11.10 8.59
N VAL A 528 -25.53 10.35 9.33
CA VAL A 528 -24.12 10.12 9.08
C VAL A 528 -23.86 8.62 9.04
N ALA A 529 -23.18 8.13 8.01
CA ALA A 529 -22.89 6.72 7.84
C ALA A 529 -21.47 6.38 8.33
N PRO A 530 -21.28 5.41 9.23
CA PRO A 530 -19.97 4.88 9.55
C PRO A 530 -19.46 4.03 8.38
N LEU A 531 -18.17 4.14 8.08
CA LEU A 531 -17.46 3.33 7.10
C LEU A 531 -16.69 2.19 7.78
N ALA A 532 -16.20 1.24 7.00
CA ALA A 532 -15.33 0.19 7.51
C ALA A 532 -14.07 0.79 8.15
N VAL A 533 -13.55 0.10 9.16
CA VAL A 533 -12.30 0.52 9.82
C VAL A 533 -11.14 0.21 8.87
N GLU A 534 -10.44 1.24 8.44
CA GLU A 534 -9.22 1.11 7.64
C GLU A 534 -8.03 1.56 8.49
N TRP A 535 -6.98 0.74 8.54
CA TRP A 535 -5.76 1.02 9.29
C TRP A 535 -5.96 1.36 10.78
N GLY A 536 -7.03 0.83 11.39
CA GLY A 536 -7.37 1.06 12.80
C GLY A 536 -8.20 2.32 13.05
N GLU A 537 -8.53 3.12 12.03
CA GLU A 537 -9.33 4.33 12.17
C GLU A 537 -10.75 4.13 11.61
N ARG A 538 -11.76 4.48 12.39
CA ARG A 538 -13.14 4.53 11.94
C ARG A 538 -13.42 5.88 11.29
N ARG A 539 -13.93 5.84 10.06
CA ARG A 539 -14.31 7.02 9.31
C ARG A 539 -15.83 7.11 9.17
N PHE A 540 -16.30 8.29 8.86
CA PHE A 540 -17.71 8.61 8.69
C PHE A 540 -17.90 9.42 7.42
N ARG A 541 -19.10 9.36 6.84
CA ARG A 541 -19.50 10.25 5.75
C ARG A 541 -20.95 10.70 5.90
N VAL A 542 -21.27 11.89 5.41
CA VAL A 542 -22.64 12.33 5.26
C VAL A 542 -23.20 11.77 3.95
N LEU A 543 -24.40 11.17 4.02
CA LEU A 543 -25.07 10.67 2.82
C LEU A 543 -25.45 11.83 1.89
N ASP A 544 -25.35 11.62 0.56
CA ASP A 544 -25.58 12.69 -0.42
C ASP A 544 -26.99 13.29 -0.36
N ALA A 545 -28.00 12.44 -0.09
CA ALA A 545 -29.36 12.94 0.11
C ALA A 545 -29.44 13.90 1.28
N VAL A 546 -28.79 13.57 2.40
CA VAL A 546 -28.72 14.44 3.60
C VAL A 546 -27.93 15.70 3.27
N ARG A 547 -26.78 15.59 2.61
CA ARG A 547 -25.92 16.73 2.20
C ARG A 547 -26.73 17.74 1.36
N ARG A 548 -27.45 17.26 0.35
CA ARG A 548 -28.30 18.12 -0.50
C ARG A 548 -29.43 18.78 0.28
N HIS A 549 -30.09 18.04 1.16
CA HIS A 549 -31.15 18.58 1.99
C HIS A 549 -30.65 19.67 2.94
N VAL A 550 -29.54 19.43 3.66
CA VAL A 550 -28.95 20.40 4.60
C VAL A 550 -28.51 21.68 3.88
N ARG A 551 -27.85 21.57 2.72
CA ARG A 551 -27.44 22.74 1.92
C ARG A 551 -28.59 23.59 1.41
N ARG A 552 -29.78 23.00 1.21
CA ARG A 552 -31.01 23.74 0.85
C ARG A 552 -31.73 24.32 2.05
N SER A 553 -31.56 23.72 3.21
CA SER A 553 -32.10 24.19 4.47
C SER A 553 -31.15 25.25 5.00
N ALA A 554 -31.60 26.50 5.16
CA ALA A 554 -30.77 27.59 5.66
C ALA A 554 -30.33 27.33 7.13
N VAL A 555 -29.40 26.42 7.34
CA VAL A 555 -28.73 26.24 8.62
C VAL A 555 -27.64 27.28 8.68
N GLU A 556 -27.77 28.23 9.61
CA GLU A 556 -26.73 29.23 9.88
C GLU A 556 -25.50 28.50 10.49
N VAL A 557 -24.40 28.49 9.77
CA VAL A 557 -23.12 27.92 10.20
C VAL A 557 -22.02 28.92 9.91
N ASP A 558 -21.14 29.15 10.87
CA ASP A 558 -19.87 29.86 10.62
C ASP A 558 -18.97 29.02 9.70
N LEU A 559 -19.14 29.22 8.39
CA LEU A 559 -18.35 28.49 7.39
C LEU A 559 -16.95 29.07 7.22
N ASP A 560 -16.71 30.33 7.51
CA ASP A 560 -15.39 30.94 7.35
C ASP A 560 -14.44 30.43 8.44
N GLY A 561 -14.84 30.50 9.70
CA GLY A 561 -14.06 29.93 10.78
C GLY A 561 -13.90 28.38 10.67
N TRP A 562 -14.89 27.68 10.10
CA TRP A 562 -14.77 26.25 9.81
C TRP A 562 -13.71 25.98 8.73
N ARG A 563 -13.68 26.77 7.66
CA ARG A 563 -12.70 26.66 6.57
C ARG A 563 -11.27 26.88 7.06
N ASP A 564 -11.08 27.89 7.91
CA ASP A 564 -9.77 28.19 8.49
C ASP A 564 -9.27 27.00 9.35
N ARG A 565 -10.11 26.49 10.26
CA ARG A 565 -9.77 25.32 11.10
C ARG A 565 -9.52 24.07 10.26
N ARG A 566 -10.28 23.88 9.16
CA ARG A 566 -10.05 22.77 8.24
C ARG A 566 -8.72 22.92 7.51
N ALA A 567 -8.38 24.14 7.06
CA ALA A 567 -7.10 24.39 6.40
C ALA A 567 -5.93 24.05 7.33
N ASP A 568 -5.97 24.57 8.57
CA ASP A 568 -4.96 24.27 9.59
C ASP A 568 -4.85 22.75 9.87
N TYR A 569 -6.00 22.09 10.05
CA TYR A 569 -6.03 20.64 10.28
C TYR A 569 -5.39 19.86 9.12
N LEU A 570 -5.70 20.21 7.88
CA LEU A 570 -5.19 19.51 6.70
C LEU A 570 -3.71 19.77 6.46
N ILE A 571 -3.21 20.97 6.78
CA ILE A 571 -1.78 21.29 6.74
C ILE A 571 -1.04 20.44 7.79
N ASP A 572 -1.53 20.43 9.03
CA ASP A 572 -0.95 19.63 10.12
C ASP A 572 -0.95 18.12 9.77
N LEU A 573 -2.10 17.62 9.29
CA LEU A 573 -2.25 16.24 8.87
C LEU A 573 -1.25 15.87 7.76
N ALA A 574 -1.19 16.71 6.71
CA ALA A 574 -0.28 16.48 5.61
C ALA A 574 1.18 16.48 6.09
N ALA A 575 1.59 17.42 6.94
CA ALA A 575 2.92 17.48 7.50
C ALA A 575 3.26 16.24 8.35
N GLN A 576 2.35 15.84 9.24
CA GLN A 576 2.53 14.67 10.10
C GLN A 576 2.60 13.36 9.30
N VAL A 577 1.76 13.21 8.29
CA VAL A 577 1.72 11.98 7.48
C VAL A 577 2.91 11.93 6.51
N SER A 578 3.27 13.06 5.91
CA SER A 578 4.38 13.14 4.95
C SER A 578 5.73 12.81 5.58
N SER A 579 5.92 13.10 6.87
CA SER A 579 7.14 12.70 7.60
C SER A 579 7.35 11.17 7.62
N ARG A 580 6.29 10.39 7.39
CA ARG A 580 6.33 8.91 7.36
C ARG A 580 6.54 8.34 5.96
N LEU A 581 6.54 9.14 4.91
CA LEU A 581 6.71 8.66 3.52
C LEU A 581 8.09 8.02 3.26
N ARG A 582 9.10 8.37 4.08
CA ARG A 582 10.45 7.81 4.01
C ARG A 582 10.71 6.72 5.05
N THR A 583 9.68 6.26 5.77
CA THR A 583 9.78 5.26 6.84
C THR A 583 9.11 3.94 6.42
N PRO A 584 9.19 2.86 7.22
CA PRO A 584 8.46 1.63 6.97
C PRO A 584 6.93 1.80 6.86
N ASP A 585 6.37 2.89 7.40
CA ASP A 585 4.94 3.21 7.36
C ASP A 585 4.49 3.85 6.03
N VAL A 586 5.32 3.84 4.99
CA VAL A 586 5.07 4.52 3.70
C VAL A 586 3.73 4.14 3.07
N LEU A 587 3.33 2.87 3.13
CA LEU A 587 2.05 2.41 2.57
C LEU A 587 0.86 3.00 3.32
N ARG A 588 0.93 3.02 4.67
CA ARG A 588 -0.10 3.64 5.50
C ARG A 588 -0.17 5.16 5.27
N ALA A 589 0.98 5.81 5.16
CA ALA A 589 1.04 7.25 4.86
C ALA A 589 0.39 7.56 3.50
N LYS A 590 0.74 6.81 2.45
CA LYS A 590 0.12 6.95 1.12
C LYS A 590 -1.40 6.72 1.16
N ALA A 591 -1.87 5.69 1.86
CA ALA A 591 -3.29 5.39 2.01
C ALA A 591 -4.02 6.51 2.75
N THR A 592 -3.44 7.04 3.84
CA THR A 592 -4.03 8.15 4.59
C THR A 592 -4.20 9.41 3.73
N LEU A 593 -3.15 9.82 2.99
CA LEU A 593 -3.24 10.98 2.10
C LEU A 593 -4.25 10.76 0.95
N ALA A 594 -4.33 9.53 0.42
CA ALA A 594 -5.29 9.18 -0.62
C ALA A 594 -6.75 9.33 -0.14
N VAL A 595 -7.04 8.92 1.09
CA VAL A 595 -8.41 9.03 1.66
C VAL A 595 -8.80 10.48 1.92
N TRP A 596 -7.84 11.36 2.29
CA TRP A 596 -8.08 12.79 2.52
C TRP A 596 -7.98 13.63 1.25
N ARG A 597 -7.67 13.01 0.12
CA ARG A 597 -7.37 13.71 -1.12
C ARG A 597 -8.42 14.74 -1.53
N ALA A 598 -9.70 14.38 -1.52
CA ALA A 598 -10.78 15.30 -1.92
C ALA A 598 -10.80 16.59 -1.07
N ASP A 599 -10.57 16.45 0.23
CA ASP A 599 -10.50 17.59 1.14
C ASP A 599 -9.21 18.40 0.98
N LEU A 600 -8.07 17.73 0.70
CA LEU A 600 -6.79 18.38 0.40
C LEU A 600 -6.85 19.19 -0.90
N ASP A 601 -7.41 18.61 -1.96
CA ASP A 601 -7.55 19.25 -3.28
C ASP A 601 -8.53 20.45 -3.21
N ASP A 602 -9.67 20.31 -2.50
CA ASP A 602 -10.63 21.40 -2.30
C ASP A 602 -10.00 22.53 -1.49
N ALA A 603 -9.28 22.22 -0.41
CA ALA A 603 -8.60 23.23 0.41
C ALA A 603 -7.54 23.97 -0.40
N LEU A 604 -6.69 23.25 -1.14
CA LEU A 604 -5.67 23.85 -1.99
C LEU A 604 -6.26 24.74 -3.09
N THR A 605 -7.35 24.29 -3.72
CA THR A 605 -8.05 25.06 -4.75
C THR A 605 -8.55 26.40 -4.19
N ARG A 606 -9.09 26.39 -2.97
CA ARG A 606 -9.54 27.62 -2.28
C ARG A 606 -8.37 28.53 -1.91
N MET A 607 -7.32 27.99 -1.26
CA MET A 607 -6.12 28.76 -0.92
C MET A 607 -5.55 29.50 -2.13
N VAL A 608 -5.51 28.81 -3.30
CA VAL A 608 -5.07 29.41 -4.56
C VAL A 608 -6.03 30.48 -5.06
N ALA A 609 -7.34 30.26 -4.97
CA ALA A 609 -8.37 31.21 -5.40
C ALA A 609 -8.39 32.47 -4.51
N ASP A 610 -8.16 32.29 -3.21
CA ASP A 610 -8.13 33.38 -2.21
C ASP A 610 -6.78 34.11 -2.20
N GLY A 611 -5.77 33.61 -2.93
CA GLY A 611 -4.41 34.15 -2.96
C GLY A 611 -3.61 33.91 -1.68
N ASP A 612 -4.03 32.95 -0.85
CA ASP A 612 -3.33 32.58 0.39
C ASP A 612 -2.10 31.73 0.08
N ARG A 613 -1.01 32.42 -0.28
CA ARG A 613 0.28 31.80 -0.56
C ARG A 613 0.83 31.01 0.63
N SER A 614 0.68 31.56 1.85
CA SER A 614 1.30 30.95 3.03
C SER A 614 0.76 29.55 3.30
N SER A 615 -0.57 29.40 3.34
CA SER A 615 -1.24 28.12 3.56
C SER A 615 -1.05 27.17 2.37
N ALA A 616 -1.11 27.67 1.14
CA ALA A 616 -0.89 26.88 -0.07
C ALA A 616 0.54 26.30 -0.12
N VAL A 617 1.56 27.10 0.16
CA VAL A 617 2.97 26.66 0.22
C VAL A 617 3.17 25.67 1.38
N ALA A 618 2.57 25.91 2.55
CA ALA A 618 2.64 25.01 3.69
C ALA A 618 2.05 23.62 3.35
N LEU A 619 0.89 23.59 2.70
CA LEU A 619 0.25 22.35 2.30
C LEU A 619 1.04 21.61 1.22
N VAL A 620 1.43 22.32 0.15
CA VAL A 620 2.15 21.71 -0.99
C VAL A 620 3.54 21.24 -0.58
N SER A 621 4.24 21.93 0.34
CA SER A 621 5.54 21.46 0.83
C SER A 621 5.47 20.08 1.47
N SER A 622 4.33 19.74 2.07
CA SER A 622 4.06 18.41 2.63
C SER A 622 3.61 17.39 1.60
N LEU A 623 2.88 17.82 0.55
CA LEU A 623 2.33 16.92 -0.46
C LEU A 623 3.26 16.63 -1.64
N ALA A 624 4.23 17.50 -1.92
CA ALA A 624 5.06 17.38 -3.13
C ALA A 624 5.82 16.05 -3.20
N TRP A 625 6.37 15.57 -2.08
CA TRP A 625 7.02 14.25 -2.04
C TRP A 625 6.04 13.09 -2.20
N TYR A 626 4.82 13.20 -1.67
CA TYR A 626 3.75 12.22 -1.91
C TYR A 626 3.37 12.14 -3.39
N TRP A 627 3.30 13.27 -4.09
CA TRP A 627 3.03 13.30 -5.53
C TRP A 627 4.13 12.60 -6.33
N TYR A 628 5.41 12.82 -5.95
CA TYR A 628 6.54 12.09 -6.55
C TYR A 628 6.42 10.57 -6.33
N GLU A 629 6.18 10.15 -5.10
CA GLU A 629 6.02 8.72 -4.74
C GLU A 629 4.79 8.06 -5.41
N ARG A 630 3.86 8.86 -5.92
CA ARG A 630 2.68 8.41 -6.66
C ARG A 630 2.86 8.50 -8.18
N GLY A 631 3.94 9.05 -8.68
CA GLY A 631 4.18 9.24 -10.10
C GLY A 631 3.29 10.32 -10.77
N LEU A 632 2.73 11.27 -9.98
CA LEU A 632 1.84 12.33 -10.48
C LEU A 632 2.65 13.47 -11.12
N GLY A 633 3.34 13.22 -12.25
CA GLY A 633 4.35 14.12 -12.83
C GLY A 633 3.82 15.49 -13.31
N ALA A 634 3.04 15.51 -14.39
CA ALA A 634 2.68 16.76 -15.07
C ALA A 634 1.73 17.64 -14.26
N ASP A 635 0.68 17.06 -13.67
CA ASP A 635 -0.34 17.80 -12.90
C ASP A 635 0.23 18.36 -11.60
N ALA A 636 1.09 17.59 -10.93
CA ALA A 636 1.77 18.03 -9.72
C ALA A 636 2.66 19.24 -10.00
N VAL A 637 3.45 19.22 -11.06
CA VAL A 637 4.32 20.35 -11.43
C VAL A 637 3.51 21.58 -11.82
N ALA A 638 2.43 21.43 -12.59
CA ALA A 638 1.53 22.55 -12.89
C ALA A 638 0.92 23.17 -11.63
N THR A 639 0.58 22.36 -10.65
CA THR A 639 0.06 22.83 -9.35
C THR A 639 1.15 23.53 -8.54
N ILE A 640 2.37 22.99 -8.50
CA ILE A 640 3.53 23.59 -7.87
C ILE A 640 3.82 24.96 -8.47
N ASP A 641 3.89 25.08 -9.79
CA ASP A 641 4.16 26.35 -10.45
C ASP A 641 3.06 27.40 -10.16
N ARG A 642 1.80 27.00 -10.13
CA ARG A 642 0.70 27.89 -9.77
C ARG A 642 0.83 28.41 -8.33
N VAL A 643 1.12 27.55 -7.36
CA VAL A 643 1.29 27.92 -5.96
C VAL A 643 2.50 28.81 -5.75
N LEU A 644 3.63 28.51 -6.38
CA LEU A 644 4.84 29.30 -6.26
C LEU A 644 4.75 30.65 -7.00
N SER A 645 3.77 30.81 -7.91
CA SER A 645 3.50 32.09 -8.59
C SER A 645 2.55 33.01 -7.81
N LEU A 646 1.93 32.57 -6.75
CA LEU A 646 1.08 33.42 -5.92
C LEU A 646 1.88 34.59 -5.29
N PRO A 647 1.31 35.80 -5.20
CA PRO A 647 1.96 36.94 -4.54
C PRO A 647 2.06 36.70 -3.02
N GLY A 648 3.15 37.16 -2.42
CA GLY A 648 3.39 37.08 -0.97
C GLY A 648 4.87 36.87 -0.65
N ASP A 649 5.20 36.82 0.64
CA ASP A 649 6.55 36.63 1.12
C ASP A 649 7.06 35.22 0.84
N PRO A 650 8.32 35.07 0.36
CA PRO A 650 8.91 33.77 0.11
C PRO A 650 9.20 33.04 1.43
N ASP A 651 8.97 31.72 1.43
CA ASP A 651 9.43 30.79 2.48
C ASP A 651 10.47 29.83 1.86
N PRO A 652 11.77 30.17 1.90
CA PRO A 652 12.79 29.39 1.23
C PRO A 652 12.88 27.95 1.68
N ASP A 653 12.59 27.63 2.94
CA ASP A 653 12.64 26.25 3.44
C ASP A 653 11.50 25.41 2.87
N ARG A 654 10.27 25.90 2.89
CA ARG A 654 9.11 25.20 2.32
C ARG A 654 9.16 25.15 0.79
N GLU A 655 9.56 26.26 0.16
CA GLU A 655 9.76 26.31 -1.30
C GLU A 655 10.85 25.34 -1.75
N SER A 656 11.92 25.17 -0.97
CA SER A 656 12.96 24.17 -1.24
C SER A 656 12.43 22.74 -1.15
N ALA A 657 11.57 22.44 -0.17
CA ALA A 657 10.93 21.13 -0.07
C ALA A 657 10.08 20.82 -1.32
N ILE A 658 9.34 21.83 -1.79
CA ILE A 658 8.53 21.72 -3.01
C ILE A 658 9.41 21.50 -4.24
N LEU A 659 10.44 22.33 -4.42
CA LEU A 659 11.32 22.30 -5.59
C LEU A 659 12.20 21.06 -5.64
N HIS A 660 12.61 20.53 -4.46
CA HIS A 660 13.29 19.24 -4.36
C HIS A 660 12.44 18.10 -4.95
N ALA A 661 11.18 17.98 -4.53
CA ALA A 661 10.27 16.98 -5.09
C ALA A 661 9.99 17.24 -6.59
N ALA A 662 9.83 18.51 -6.98
CA ALA A 662 9.61 18.88 -8.38
C ALA A 662 10.78 18.51 -9.30
N ALA A 663 12.03 18.62 -8.82
CA ALA A 663 13.20 18.19 -9.57
C ALA A 663 13.19 16.68 -9.85
N PHE A 664 12.79 15.85 -8.86
CA PHE A 664 12.60 14.41 -9.06
C PHE A 664 11.42 14.08 -9.98
N LEU A 665 10.30 14.82 -9.86
CA LEU A 665 9.16 14.67 -10.78
C LEU A 665 9.55 14.95 -12.24
N ARG A 666 10.45 15.90 -12.47
CA ARG A 666 10.97 16.19 -13.81
C ARG A 666 12.03 15.18 -14.26
N ALA A 667 12.83 14.64 -13.35
CA ALA A 667 13.86 13.65 -13.66
C ALA A 667 13.28 12.34 -14.23
N VAL A 668 12.06 11.97 -13.86
CA VAL A 668 11.36 10.82 -14.45
C VAL A 668 10.55 11.17 -15.70
N GLY A 669 10.52 12.43 -16.09
CA GLY A 669 9.83 12.91 -17.31
C GLY A 669 10.68 12.80 -18.58
N PRO A 670 10.08 13.06 -19.76
CA PRO A 670 10.73 12.86 -21.05
C PRO A 670 11.69 14.00 -21.45
N ASP A 671 11.73 15.12 -20.73
CA ASP A 671 12.56 16.29 -21.07
C ASP A 671 13.70 16.51 -20.06
N PRO A 672 14.94 16.08 -20.34
CA PRO A 672 16.09 16.27 -19.47
C PRO A 672 16.41 17.75 -19.17
N LEU A 673 16.13 18.66 -20.09
CA LEU A 673 16.40 20.10 -19.91
C LEU A 673 15.49 20.69 -18.83
N GLU A 674 14.26 20.19 -18.66
CA GLU A 674 13.39 20.59 -17.59
C GLU A 674 13.96 20.19 -16.23
N THR A 675 14.56 19.01 -16.11
CA THR A 675 15.24 18.56 -14.89
C THR A 675 16.36 19.50 -14.52
N VAL A 676 17.20 19.87 -15.49
CA VAL A 676 18.31 20.83 -15.27
C VAL A 676 17.75 22.18 -14.81
N ARG A 677 16.76 22.74 -15.50
CA ARG A 677 16.13 24.03 -15.11
C ARG A 677 15.55 23.98 -13.72
N MET A 678 14.83 22.91 -13.38
CA MET A 678 14.21 22.75 -12.07
C MET A 678 15.25 22.62 -10.97
N THR A 679 16.34 21.88 -11.19
CA THR A 679 17.42 21.74 -10.22
C THR A 679 18.14 23.06 -9.96
N HIS A 680 18.41 23.86 -10.99
CA HIS A 680 18.95 25.21 -10.81
C HIS A 680 18.00 26.14 -10.06
N ARG A 681 16.69 26.08 -10.36
CA ARG A 681 15.67 26.83 -9.60
C ARG A 681 15.64 26.40 -8.14
N PHE A 682 15.74 25.09 -7.87
CA PHE A 682 15.84 24.56 -6.52
C PHE A 682 17.07 25.11 -5.80
N ALA A 683 18.25 25.06 -6.40
CA ALA A 683 19.48 25.56 -5.81
C ALA A 683 19.40 27.05 -5.47
N ALA A 684 18.88 27.87 -6.38
CA ALA A 684 18.73 29.29 -6.16
C ALA A 684 17.82 29.66 -4.96
N VAL A 685 16.85 28.82 -4.64
CA VAL A 685 15.99 28.97 -3.45
C VAL A 685 16.66 28.36 -2.22
N ALA A 686 17.23 27.18 -2.34
CA ALA A 686 17.87 26.43 -1.27
C ALA A 686 19.04 27.17 -0.62
N ASP A 687 19.82 27.94 -1.41
CA ASP A 687 20.91 28.77 -0.89
C ASP A 687 20.44 29.91 0.05
N ARG A 688 19.13 30.20 0.05
CA ARG A 688 18.53 31.19 0.97
C ARG A 688 17.78 30.52 2.13
N ALA A 689 17.66 29.19 2.13
CA ALA A 689 16.99 28.42 3.15
C ALA A 689 17.81 28.45 4.45
N ALA A 690 17.12 28.47 5.59
CA ALA A 690 17.77 28.42 6.91
C ALA A 690 18.23 27.00 7.26
N ALA A 691 17.48 26.01 6.82
CA ALA A 691 17.75 24.59 7.10
C ALA A 691 18.81 24.01 6.15
N PRO A 692 19.94 23.48 6.69
CA PRO A 692 21.12 23.09 5.91
C PRO A 692 20.87 21.91 4.96
N GLN A 693 19.81 21.14 5.16
CA GLN A 693 19.47 20.03 4.27
C GLN A 693 19.16 20.48 2.85
N TRP A 694 18.56 21.66 2.67
CA TRP A 694 18.16 22.11 1.35
C TRP A 694 19.33 22.47 0.44
N PRO A 695 20.29 23.32 0.83
CA PRO A 695 21.48 23.54 0.02
C PRO A 695 22.33 22.27 -0.12
N ALA A 696 22.38 21.37 0.90
CA ALA A 696 23.07 20.10 0.75
C ALA A 696 22.49 19.24 -0.36
N LEU A 697 21.15 19.10 -0.42
CA LEU A 697 20.44 18.34 -1.45
C LEU A 697 20.53 19.02 -2.83
N ALA A 698 20.38 20.34 -2.90
CA ALA A 698 20.46 21.07 -4.13
C ALA A 698 21.83 20.93 -4.82
N HIS A 699 22.91 21.13 -4.04
CA HIS A 699 24.26 21.02 -4.57
C HIS A 699 24.67 19.59 -4.93
N VAL A 700 24.19 18.56 -4.22
CA VAL A 700 24.48 17.18 -4.65
C VAL A 700 23.76 16.82 -5.95
N MET A 701 22.56 17.37 -6.19
CA MET A 701 21.85 17.20 -7.44
C MET A 701 22.53 17.95 -8.60
N LEU A 702 23.03 19.18 -8.36
CA LEU A 702 23.85 19.90 -9.34
C LEU A 702 25.15 19.14 -9.66
N ALA A 703 25.82 18.59 -8.65
CA ALA A 703 26.99 17.75 -8.86
C ALA A 703 26.71 16.53 -9.76
N TYR A 704 25.58 15.88 -9.54
CA TYR A 704 25.13 14.76 -10.37
C TYR A 704 24.92 15.20 -11.84
N LEU A 705 24.25 16.33 -12.06
CA LEU A 705 24.02 16.87 -13.40
C LEU A 705 25.32 17.28 -14.10
N ALA A 706 26.21 18.00 -13.40
CA ALA A 706 27.52 18.43 -13.94
C ALA A 706 28.40 17.22 -14.28
N ALA A 707 28.47 16.21 -13.39
CA ALA A 707 29.20 14.97 -13.68
C ALA A 707 28.63 14.22 -14.89
N GLY A 708 27.30 14.21 -15.07
CA GLY A 708 26.64 13.65 -16.24
C GLY A 708 26.91 14.43 -17.55
N ALA A 709 27.15 15.72 -17.44
CA ALA A 709 27.56 16.58 -18.58
C ALA A 709 29.05 16.51 -18.88
N GLY A 710 29.86 15.87 -18.05
CA GLY A 710 31.33 15.82 -18.16
C GLY A 710 32.02 17.12 -17.67
N GLU A 711 31.33 17.88 -16.82
CA GLU A 711 31.83 19.13 -16.19
C GLU A 711 32.43 18.79 -14.82
N ASP A 712 33.54 18.04 -14.80
CA ASP A 712 34.11 17.42 -13.60
C ASP A 712 34.48 18.45 -12.53
N ASP A 713 35.03 19.60 -12.90
CA ASP A 713 35.43 20.65 -11.95
C ASP A 713 34.20 21.26 -11.23
N ASP A 714 33.12 21.53 -11.97
CA ASP A 714 31.88 22.06 -11.42
C ASP A 714 31.22 21.01 -10.50
N ALA A 715 31.25 19.72 -10.92
CA ALA A 715 30.77 18.62 -10.11
C ALA A 715 31.49 18.53 -8.76
N GLU A 716 32.83 18.67 -8.73
CA GLU A 716 33.63 18.65 -7.51
C GLU A 716 33.33 19.86 -6.61
N GLU A 717 33.17 21.06 -7.17
CA GLU A 717 32.79 22.25 -6.42
C GLU A 717 31.44 22.06 -5.73
N HIS A 718 30.47 21.53 -6.46
CA HIS A 718 29.14 21.24 -5.93
C HIS A 718 29.17 20.11 -4.88
N LEU A 719 29.95 19.04 -5.06
CA LEU A 719 30.15 18.00 -4.05
C LEU A 719 30.76 18.57 -2.77
N ALA A 720 31.75 19.45 -2.89
CA ALA A 720 32.37 20.09 -1.73
C ALA A 720 31.38 21.00 -1.00
N THR A 721 30.56 21.74 -1.73
CA THR A 721 29.51 22.62 -1.18
C THR A 721 28.44 21.80 -0.47
N SER A 722 27.91 20.77 -1.12
CA SER A 722 26.95 19.84 -0.54
C SER A 722 27.45 19.25 0.77
N ARG A 723 28.71 18.80 0.83
CA ARG A 723 29.30 18.21 2.03
C ARG A 723 29.34 19.21 3.19
N ARG A 724 29.77 20.46 2.94
CA ARG A 724 29.81 21.50 4.00
C ARG A 724 28.44 21.73 4.64
N HIS A 725 27.38 21.65 3.85
CA HIS A 725 26.00 21.77 4.36
C HIS A 725 25.52 20.46 5.02
N ALA A 726 25.83 19.31 4.44
CA ALA A 726 25.44 18.00 4.96
C ALA A 726 26.00 17.72 6.36
N ASP A 727 27.24 18.16 6.65
CA ASP A 727 27.87 18.03 7.97
C ASP A 727 27.12 18.84 9.06
N ARG A 728 26.25 19.77 8.69
CA ARG A 728 25.45 20.62 9.58
C ARG A 728 23.99 20.16 9.72
N ILE A 729 23.56 19.15 8.97
CA ILE A 729 22.19 18.63 9.04
C ILE A 729 21.95 18.03 10.43
N PRO A 730 20.88 18.46 11.14
CA PRO A 730 20.58 17.95 12.47
C PRO A 730 20.02 16.53 12.41
N ASP A 731 19.95 15.83 13.56
CA ASP A 731 19.57 14.42 13.63
C ASP A 731 18.10 14.17 13.32
N ASP A 732 17.23 15.13 13.56
CA ASP A 732 15.80 15.06 13.18
C ASP A 732 15.59 15.15 11.67
N ALA A 733 16.58 15.65 10.92
CA ALA A 733 16.63 15.67 9.47
C ALA A 733 17.60 14.62 8.88
N ALA A 734 17.97 13.57 9.63
CA ALA A 734 18.93 12.53 9.19
C ALA A 734 18.57 11.88 7.84
N TRP A 735 17.30 11.88 7.47
CA TRP A 735 16.84 11.42 6.17
C TRP A 735 17.52 12.14 5.01
N ALA A 736 17.77 13.44 5.13
CA ALA A 736 18.39 14.22 4.08
C ALA A 736 19.89 13.91 3.91
N ARG A 737 20.61 13.58 5.01
CA ARG A 737 21.99 13.09 4.92
C ARG A 737 22.09 11.82 4.08
N LEU A 738 21.10 10.91 4.24
CA LEU A 738 21.04 9.66 3.47
C LEU A 738 20.73 9.91 2.00
N ASP A 739 19.78 10.82 1.71
CA ASP A 739 19.47 11.22 0.34
C ASP A 739 20.71 11.83 -0.35
N VAL A 740 21.44 12.74 0.35
CA VAL A 740 22.72 13.30 -0.13
C VAL A 740 23.75 12.20 -0.40
N GLN A 741 23.93 11.25 0.50
CA GLN A 741 24.91 10.14 0.31
C GLN A 741 24.55 9.29 -0.91
N MET A 742 23.28 8.96 -1.12
CA MET A 742 22.84 8.15 -2.24
C MET A 742 23.09 8.86 -3.58
N ILE A 743 22.70 10.15 -3.70
CA ILE A 743 22.90 10.94 -4.93
C ILE A 743 24.41 11.18 -5.16
N ARG A 744 25.18 11.44 -4.10
CA ARG A 744 26.65 11.55 -4.17
C ARG A 744 27.29 10.27 -4.71
N GLY A 745 26.77 9.10 -4.33
CA GLY A 745 27.26 7.83 -4.86
C GLY A 745 27.13 7.76 -6.39
N ASP A 746 26.01 8.24 -6.95
CA ASP A 746 25.81 8.26 -8.40
C ASP A 746 26.67 9.33 -9.09
N ALA A 747 26.83 10.51 -8.48
CA ALA A 747 27.78 11.53 -8.97
C ALA A 747 29.21 11.02 -9.02
N LEU A 748 29.68 10.31 -7.97
CA LEU A 748 31.01 9.69 -7.93
C LEU A 748 31.19 8.60 -9.00
N ARG A 749 30.13 7.84 -9.31
CA ARG A 749 30.14 6.87 -10.41
C ARG A 749 30.37 7.56 -11.74
N LEU A 750 29.65 8.64 -12.01
CA LEU A 750 29.77 9.43 -13.25
C LEU A 750 31.15 10.09 -13.38
N LEU A 751 31.75 10.51 -12.26
CA LEU A 751 33.14 11.02 -12.19
C LEU A 751 34.23 9.92 -12.31
N GLY A 752 33.85 8.66 -12.60
CA GLY A 752 34.80 7.57 -12.76
C GLY A 752 35.49 7.12 -11.44
N ARG A 753 34.84 7.31 -10.28
CA ARG A 753 35.35 6.93 -8.96
C ARG A 753 34.55 5.80 -8.31
N PRO A 754 34.48 4.62 -8.93
CA PRO A 754 33.59 3.56 -8.52
C PRO A 754 33.87 3.02 -7.09
N SER A 755 35.12 2.97 -6.64
CA SER A 755 35.43 2.52 -5.29
C SER A 755 34.84 3.46 -4.24
N GLN A 756 34.97 4.77 -4.42
CA GLN A 756 34.38 5.75 -3.50
C GLN A 756 32.85 5.74 -3.58
N ALA A 757 32.27 5.53 -4.77
CA ALA A 757 30.84 5.38 -4.94
C ALA A 757 30.31 4.19 -4.14
N LEU A 758 30.95 3.02 -4.24
CA LEU A 758 30.54 1.81 -3.51
C LEU A 758 30.64 1.98 -1.99
N ASP A 759 31.68 2.65 -1.48
CA ASP A 759 31.83 2.90 -0.03
C ASP A 759 30.68 3.78 0.49
N VAL A 760 30.39 4.87 -0.19
CA VAL A 760 29.30 5.80 0.18
C VAL A 760 27.93 5.13 0.09
N LEU A 761 27.69 4.38 -1.00
CA LEU A 761 26.41 3.68 -1.20
C LEU A 761 26.21 2.54 -0.20
N ALA A 762 27.26 1.81 0.15
CA ALA A 762 27.19 0.77 1.19
C ALA A 762 26.86 1.35 2.55
N ASP A 763 27.38 2.53 2.89
CA ASP A 763 27.05 3.24 4.12
C ASP A 763 25.59 3.75 4.10
N ALA A 764 25.18 4.40 3.02
CA ALA A 764 23.80 4.85 2.82
C ALA A 764 22.79 3.68 2.92
N TYR A 765 23.11 2.53 2.31
CA TYR A 765 22.28 1.33 2.37
C TYR A 765 22.15 0.80 3.80
N ARG A 766 23.29 0.61 4.52
CA ARG A 766 23.29 0.09 5.88
C ARG A 766 22.51 1.00 6.85
N THR A 767 22.77 2.29 6.77
CA THR A 767 22.11 3.30 7.61
C THR A 767 20.64 3.43 7.24
N GLY A 768 20.31 3.37 5.93
CA GLY A 768 18.94 3.36 5.44
C GLY A 768 18.13 2.18 5.96
N ILE A 769 18.71 0.98 6.00
CA ILE A 769 18.07 -0.21 6.61
C ILE A 769 17.86 0.01 8.11
N ALA A 770 18.87 0.51 8.83
CA ALA A 770 18.79 0.72 10.28
C ALA A 770 17.72 1.75 10.67
N LEU A 771 17.53 2.79 9.86
CA LEU A 771 16.52 3.84 10.07
C LEU A 771 15.18 3.55 9.37
N GLY A 772 15.08 2.46 8.61
CA GLY A 772 13.89 2.12 7.85
C GLY A 772 13.58 3.07 6.67
N HIS A 773 14.60 3.74 6.14
CA HIS A 773 14.45 4.71 5.06
C HIS A 773 14.30 4.02 3.69
N SER A 774 13.07 3.66 3.32
CA SER A 774 12.78 2.83 2.14
C SER A 774 13.32 3.40 0.83
N TRP A 775 13.22 4.72 0.61
CA TRP A 775 13.64 5.36 -0.63
C TRP A 775 15.15 5.27 -0.86
N VAL A 776 15.96 5.58 0.15
CA VAL A 776 17.44 5.48 0.05
C VAL A 776 17.89 4.04 -0.15
N VAL A 777 17.25 3.08 0.52
CA VAL A 777 17.58 1.65 0.37
C VAL A 777 17.37 1.20 -1.08
N LYS A 778 16.25 1.60 -1.72
CA LYS A 778 15.96 1.31 -3.13
C LYS A 778 16.97 1.95 -4.05
N GLY A 779 17.20 3.27 -3.87
CA GLY A 779 18.12 4.05 -4.68
C GLY A 779 19.57 3.57 -4.56
N ALA A 780 20.04 3.28 -3.36
CA ALA A 780 21.37 2.74 -3.14
C ALA A 780 21.58 1.38 -3.83
N CYS A 781 20.58 0.48 -3.80
CA CYS A 781 20.63 -0.77 -4.56
C CYS A 781 20.73 -0.51 -6.07
N PHE A 782 19.92 0.42 -6.58
CA PHE A 782 19.90 0.77 -8.00
C PHE A 782 21.24 1.32 -8.48
N VAL A 783 21.77 2.33 -7.79
CA VAL A 783 23.06 2.94 -8.16
C VAL A 783 24.22 1.96 -7.96
N THR A 784 24.24 1.18 -6.87
CA THR A 784 25.24 0.13 -6.66
C THR A 784 25.24 -0.89 -7.79
N GLY A 785 24.07 -1.28 -8.29
CA GLY A 785 23.96 -2.19 -9.43
C GLY A 785 24.59 -1.63 -10.71
N LYS A 786 24.39 -0.34 -10.97
CA LYS A 786 25.03 0.36 -12.10
C LYS A 786 26.56 0.36 -11.94
N VAL A 787 27.06 0.76 -10.78
CA VAL A 787 28.53 0.76 -10.50
C VAL A 787 29.12 -0.64 -10.67
N LEU A 788 28.48 -1.68 -10.10
CA LEU A 788 28.98 -3.06 -10.19
C LEU A 788 29.00 -3.59 -11.63
N THR A 789 28.01 -3.20 -12.45
CA THR A 789 27.99 -3.55 -13.87
C THR A 789 29.16 -2.92 -14.64
N GLU A 790 29.47 -1.66 -14.35
CA GLU A 790 30.53 -0.89 -14.98
C GLU A 790 31.94 -1.39 -14.59
N VAL A 791 32.13 -1.79 -13.33
CA VAL A 791 33.42 -2.31 -12.84
C VAL A 791 33.64 -3.82 -13.12
N GLY A 792 32.77 -4.46 -13.92
CA GLY A 792 32.95 -5.85 -14.32
C GLY A 792 32.52 -6.88 -13.28
N ARG A 793 31.56 -6.55 -12.39
CA ARG A 793 30.94 -7.42 -11.40
C ARG A 793 29.44 -7.63 -11.67
N PRO A 794 29.05 -8.07 -12.88
CA PRO A 794 27.66 -8.08 -13.29
C PRO A 794 26.77 -9.08 -12.51
N ALA A 795 27.33 -10.18 -12.00
CA ALA A 795 26.57 -11.13 -11.17
C ALA A 795 26.13 -10.50 -9.84
N ASP A 796 27.03 -9.72 -9.20
CA ASP A 796 26.69 -8.99 -7.98
C ASP A 796 25.71 -7.85 -8.27
N ALA A 797 25.83 -7.22 -9.47
CA ALA A 797 24.90 -6.22 -9.94
C ALA A 797 23.47 -6.77 -10.04
N VAL A 798 23.26 -7.92 -10.67
CA VAL A 798 21.94 -8.57 -10.76
C VAL A 798 21.38 -8.85 -9.37
N ALA A 799 22.18 -9.35 -8.45
CA ALA A 799 21.75 -9.68 -7.08
C ALA A 799 21.27 -8.44 -6.31
N ILE A 800 22.00 -7.33 -6.39
CA ILE A 800 21.63 -6.09 -5.67
C ILE A 800 20.45 -5.38 -6.35
N LEU A 801 20.39 -5.36 -7.68
CA LEU A 801 19.28 -4.78 -8.44
C LEU A 801 17.96 -5.53 -8.18
N ARG A 802 18.01 -6.85 -8.10
CA ARG A 802 16.87 -7.67 -7.67
C ARG A 802 16.41 -7.29 -6.26
N THR A 803 17.35 -7.11 -5.34
CA THR A 803 17.02 -6.66 -3.97
C THR A 803 16.34 -5.29 -4.00
N GLY A 804 16.85 -4.35 -4.78
CA GLY A 804 16.25 -3.03 -4.98
C GLY A 804 14.83 -3.10 -5.56
N ALA A 805 14.62 -3.93 -6.59
CA ALA A 805 13.30 -4.14 -7.19
C ALA A 805 12.28 -4.72 -6.18
N LEU A 806 12.68 -5.73 -5.38
CA LEU A 806 11.83 -6.29 -4.32
C LEU A 806 11.44 -5.23 -3.29
N ARG A 807 12.41 -4.44 -2.80
CA ARG A 807 12.14 -3.35 -1.83
C ARG A 807 11.24 -2.27 -2.39
N SER A 808 11.36 -1.98 -3.68
CA SER A 808 10.48 -1.04 -4.37
C SER A 808 9.04 -1.55 -4.41
N LEU A 809 8.83 -2.82 -4.75
CA LEU A 809 7.50 -3.45 -4.75
C LEU A 809 6.89 -3.52 -3.34
N GLU A 810 7.68 -3.83 -2.31
CA GLU A 810 7.24 -3.83 -0.90
C GLU A 810 6.73 -2.45 -0.45
N SER A 811 7.29 -1.36 -0.98
CA SER A 811 6.85 0.03 -0.69
C SER A 811 5.76 0.53 -1.65
N GLY A 812 5.26 -0.31 -2.56
CA GLY A 812 4.27 0.07 -3.57
C GLY A 812 4.81 1.00 -4.66
N ASP A 813 6.14 1.02 -4.87
CA ASP A 813 6.81 1.83 -5.89
C ASP A 813 7.21 0.95 -7.07
N VAL A 814 6.25 0.72 -7.96
CA VAL A 814 6.45 -0.14 -9.13
C VAL A 814 7.41 0.51 -10.15
N THR A 815 7.41 1.84 -10.24
CA THR A 815 8.28 2.59 -11.16
C THR A 815 9.75 2.36 -10.83
N SER A 816 10.16 2.56 -9.57
CA SER A 816 11.54 2.28 -9.13
C SER A 816 11.92 0.79 -9.25
N ALA A 817 10.94 -0.12 -9.11
CA ALA A 817 11.19 -1.53 -9.35
C ALA A 817 11.60 -1.79 -10.81
N PHE A 818 10.87 -1.17 -11.78
CA PHE A 818 11.19 -1.33 -13.20
C PHE A 818 12.47 -0.60 -13.62
N ALA A 819 12.86 0.49 -12.97
CA ALA A 819 14.17 1.10 -13.14
C ALA A 819 15.29 0.12 -12.76
N ALA A 820 15.18 -0.54 -11.61
CA ALA A 820 16.16 -1.54 -11.18
C ALA A 820 16.16 -2.79 -12.10
N ILE A 821 14.99 -3.23 -12.55
CA ILE A 821 14.84 -4.33 -13.52
C ILE A 821 15.49 -3.95 -14.85
N GLY A 822 15.26 -2.75 -15.35
CA GLY A 822 15.88 -2.23 -16.58
C GLY A 822 17.41 -2.19 -16.50
N ALA A 823 17.95 -1.74 -15.37
CA ALA A 823 19.40 -1.74 -15.14
C ALA A 823 20.00 -3.16 -15.13
N ALA A 824 19.25 -4.17 -14.71
CA ALA A 824 19.69 -5.57 -14.75
C ALA A 824 19.91 -6.09 -16.18
N ALA A 825 19.25 -5.52 -17.19
CA ALA A 825 19.48 -5.88 -18.59
C ALA A 825 20.93 -5.66 -18.99
N ALA A 826 21.54 -4.53 -18.59
CA ALA A 826 22.94 -4.26 -18.88
C ALA A 826 23.89 -5.24 -18.16
N ALA A 827 23.56 -5.65 -16.94
CA ALA A 827 24.32 -6.66 -16.23
C ALA A 827 24.21 -8.03 -16.91
N PHE A 828 23.03 -8.43 -17.41
CA PHE A 828 22.86 -9.67 -18.18
C PHE A 828 23.66 -9.67 -19.49
N VAL A 829 23.74 -8.55 -20.20
CA VAL A 829 24.61 -8.41 -21.38
C VAL A 829 26.06 -8.67 -21.02
N ARG A 830 26.55 -8.15 -19.88
CA ARG A 830 27.93 -8.37 -19.40
C ARG A 830 28.19 -9.80 -18.93
N LEU A 831 27.14 -10.59 -18.69
CA LEU A 831 27.20 -12.02 -18.34
C LEU A 831 27.08 -12.93 -19.58
N ASP A 832 27.11 -12.38 -20.80
CA ASP A 832 26.86 -13.08 -22.06
C ASP A 832 25.47 -13.78 -22.08
N ARG A 833 24.46 -13.18 -21.39
CA ARG A 833 23.09 -13.69 -21.27
C ARG A 833 22.13 -12.78 -22.06
N ALA A 834 22.35 -12.65 -23.34
CA ALA A 834 21.60 -11.75 -24.21
C ALA A 834 20.09 -12.05 -24.25
N GLU A 835 19.68 -13.33 -24.19
CA GLU A 835 18.26 -13.71 -24.11
C GLU A 835 17.60 -13.21 -22.82
N ALA A 836 18.28 -13.30 -21.68
CA ALA A 836 17.77 -12.80 -20.42
C ALA A 836 17.63 -11.26 -20.45
N ALA A 837 18.61 -10.57 -21.08
CA ALA A 837 18.54 -9.13 -21.29
C ALA A 837 17.34 -8.74 -22.18
N ALA A 838 17.11 -9.46 -23.29
CA ALA A 838 15.97 -9.24 -24.18
C ALA A 838 14.63 -9.45 -23.47
N THR A 839 14.52 -10.52 -22.66
CA THR A 839 13.32 -10.82 -21.84
C THR A 839 13.05 -9.69 -20.83
N VAL A 840 14.06 -9.22 -20.11
CA VAL A 840 13.94 -8.10 -19.17
C VAL A 840 13.51 -6.83 -19.88
N LEU A 841 14.10 -6.52 -21.04
CA LEU A 841 13.75 -5.33 -21.83
C LEU A 841 12.31 -5.40 -22.35
N GLY A 842 11.83 -6.58 -22.79
CA GLY A 842 10.44 -6.76 -23.17
C GLY A 842 9.48 -6.53 -22.01
N ALA A 843 9.84 -6.97 -20.80
CA ALA A 843 9.07 -6.70 -19.59
C ALA A 843 9.09 -5.23 -19.20
N VAL A 844 10.24 -4.55 -19.29
CA VAL A 844 10.39 -3.11 -19.01
C VAL A 844 9.52 -2.28 -19.94
N ASP A 845 9.61 -2.50 -21.25
CA ASP A 845 8.88 -1.73 -22.25
C ASP A 845 7.36 -1.95 -22.21
N THR A 846 6.93 -3.14 -21.80
CA THR A 846 5.50 -3.49 -21.84
C THR A 846 4.86 -3.45 -20.45
N VAL A 847 5.45 -4.16 -19.50
CA VAL A 847 4.89 -4.25 -18.15
C VAL A 847 5.22 -2.99 -17.35
N GLY A 848 6.47 -2.50 -17.45
CA GLY A 848 6.89 -1.25 -16.82
C GLY A 848 6.07 -0.06 -17.30
N ALA A 849 5.90 0.06 -18.62
CA ALA A 849 5.09 1.14 -19.22
C ALA A 849 3.61 1.11 -18.76
N ARG A 850 3.03 -0.08 -18.56
CA ARG A 850 1.67 -0.21 -18.00
C ARG A 850 1.56 0.38 -16.59
N HIS A 851 2.66 0.39 -15.85
CA HIS A 851 2.74 0.92 -14.49
C HIS A 851 3.37 2.32 -14.41
N GLY A 852 3.51 3.01 -15.57
CA GLY A 852 3.99 4.39 -15.64
C GLY A 852 5.50 4.56 -15.64
N TYR A 853 6.28 3.48 -15.78
CA TYR A 853 7.71 3.59 -15.99
C TYR A 853 8.01 3.88 -17.48
N ASP A 854 8.71 5.00 -17.73
CA ASP A 854 9.20 5.33 -19.08
C ASP A 854 10.68 4.94 -19.17
N PRO A 855 11.02 3.91 -19.97
CA PRO A 855 12.41 3.50 -20.14
C PRO A 855 13.26 4.52 -20.90
N ALA A 856 12.66 5.53 -21.54
CA ALA A 856 13.36 6.63 -22.20
C ALA A 856 13.71 7.79 -21.26
N GLY A 857 13.28 7.74 -20.00
CA GLY A 857 13.58 8.74 -18.96
C GLY A 857 15.06 8.77 -18.56
N SER A 858 15.33 9.08 -17.28
CA SER A 858 16.69 9.31 -16.76
C SER A 858 17.72 8.19 -17.00
N ASP A 859 17.26 6.95 -17.25
CA ASP A 859 18.11 5.79 -17.54
C ASP A 859 18.02 5.32 -19.00
N GLY A 860 17.41 6.11 -19.87
CA GLY A 860 17.16 5.75 -21.27
C GLY A 860 18.42 5.39 -22.06
N GLU A 861 19.52 6.07 -21.78
CA GLU A 861 20.80 5.75 -22.43
C GLU A 861 21.33 4.39 -22.00
N TYR A 862 21.26 4.07 -20.70
CA TYR A 862 21.74 2.81 -20.14
C TYR A 862 20.94 1.60 -20.66
N THR A 863 19.62 1.70 -20.69
CA THR A 863 18.75 0.67 -21.27
C THR A 863 18.90 0.55 -22.80
N THR A 864 19.15 1.66 -23.52
CA THR A 864 19.38 1.69 -24.95
C THR A 864 20.70 0.99 -25.32
N GLN A 865 21.77 1.23 -24.58
CA GLN A 865 23.04 0.52 -24.76
C GLN A 865 22.88 -1.00 -24.53
N ALA A 866 22.18 -1.40 -23.46
CA ALA A 866 21.88 -2.80 -23.18
C ALA A 866 21.08 -3.45 -24.32
N ARG A 867 20.08 -2.75 -24.84
CA ARG A 867 19.24 -3.19 -25.97
C ARG A 867 20.07 -3.40 -27.24
N THR A 868 20.91 -2.43 -27.57
CA THR A 868 21.77 -2.51 -28.75
C THR A 868 22.72 -3.70 -28.66
N ALA A 869 23.34 -3.89 -27.50
CA ALA A 869 24.28 -4.98 -27.30
C ALA A 869 23.58 -6.36 -27.30
N ALA A 870 22.43 -6.50 -26.63
CA ALA A 870 21.67 -7.75 -26.63
C ALA A 870 21.16 -8.11 -28.03
N ARG A 871 20.69 -7.12 -28.79
CA ARG A 871 20.22 -7.33 -30.17
C ARG A 871 21.34 -7.73 -31.13
N ALA A 872 22.55 -7.23 -30.91
CA ALA A 872 23.72 -7.61 -31.71
C ALA A 872 24.20 -9.05 -31.42
N ALA A 873 23.89 -9.59 -30.24
CA ALA A 873 24.28 -10.92 -29.79
C ALA A 873 23.26 -12.03 -30.15
N LEU A 874 22.05 -11.68 -30.57
CA LEU A 874 20.96 -12.60 -30.90
C LEU A 874 20.56 -12.51 -32.37
N THR A 875 20.03 -13.60 -32.93
CA THR A 875 19.28 -13.53 -34.18
C THR A 875 17.94 -12.82 -33.97
N ASP A 876 17.35 -12.30 -35.07
CA ASP A 876 16.03 -11.65 -34.97
C ASP A 876 14.96 -12.55 -34.37
N VAL A 877 14.99 -13.85 -34.69
CA VAL A 877 14.05 -14.86 -34.15
C VAL A 877 14.24 -15.06 -32.64
N GLU A 878 15.48 -15.18 -32.18
CA GLU A 878 15.79 -15.35 -30.76
C GLU A 878 15.43 -14.07 -29.98
N TRP A 879 15.75 -12.91 -30.52
CA TRP A 879 15.37 -11.62 -29.94
C TRP A 879 13.85 -11.49 -29.78
N ASP A 880 13.10 -11.70 -30.88
CA ASP A 880 11.66 -11.54 -30.87
C ASP A 880 10.97 -12.51 -29.90
N ALA A 881 11.45 -13.77 -29.83
CA ALA A 881 10.93 -14.76 -28.88
C ALA A 881 11.20 -14.38 -27.43
N ALA A 882 12.43 -13.99 -27.09
CA ALA A 882 12.81 -13.61 -25.74
C ALA A 882 12.10 -12.31 -25.30
N TYR A 883 12.05 -11.32 -26.19
CA TYR A 883 11.37 -10.04 -25.93
C TYR A 883 9.86 -10.23 -25.73
N ALA A 884 9.20 -11.01 -26.58
CA ALA A 884 7.78 -11.30 -26.46
C ALA A 884 7.46 -12.09 -25.17
N ALA A 885 8.33 -13.01 -24.77
CA ALA A 885 8.20 -13.72 -23.49
C ALA A 885 8.18 -12.73 -22.31
N GLY A 886 9.11 -11.78 -22.28
CA GLY A 886 9.14 -10.72 -21.26
C GLY A 886 7.92 -9.80 -21.30
N ALA A 887 7.49 -9.40 -22.49
CA ALA A 887 6.34 -8.53 -22.71
C ALA A 887 5.02 -9.15 -22.20
N GLY A 888 4.92 -10.48 -22.19
CA GLY A 888 3.76 -11.23 -21.71
C GLY A 888 3.75 -11.50 -20.20
N MET A 889 4.81 -11.16 -19.47
CA MET A 889 4.92 -11.46 -18.04
C MET A 889 3.99 -10.58 -17.17
N SER A 890 3.64 -11.08 -15.99
CA SER A 890 3.17 -10.27 -14.87
C SER A 890 4.35 -9.70 -14.08
N VAL A 891 4.14 -8.65 -13.27
CA VAL A 891 5.19 -8.12 -12.37
C VAL A 891 5.82 -9.23 -11.52
N ARG A 892 4.99 -10.14 -11.00
CA ARG A 892 5.45 -11.30 -10.22
C ARG A 892 6.33 -12.21 -11.06
N ALA A 893 5.92 -12.55 -12.29
CA ALA A 893 6.68 -13.42 -13.19
C ALA A 893 8.03 -12.80 -13.58
N VAL A 894 8.12 -11.48 -13.74
CA VAL A 894 9.37 -10.74 -13.96
C VAL A 894 10.32 -10.93 -12.77
N MET A 895 9.80 -10.81 -11.54
CA MET A 895 10.62 -11.02 -10.34
C MET A 895 11.09 -12.48 -10.18
N GLU A 896 10.21 -13.44 -10.44
CA GLU A 896 10.57 -14.87 -10.47
C GLU A 896 11.63 -15.17 -11.53
N PHE A 897 11.51 -14.55 -12.70
CA PHE A 897 12.53 -14.65 -13.76
C PHE A 897 13.87 -14.08 -13.29
N LEU A 898 13.91 -12.91 -12.67
CA LEU A 898 15.16 -12.35 -12.12
C LEU A 898 15.79 -13.24 -11.05
N VAL A 899 14.99 -13.93 -10.26
CA VAL A 899 15.50 -14.92 -9.28
C VAL A 899 16.11 -16.14 -9.98
N ALA A 900 15.46 -16.68 -11.00
CA ALA A 900 15.94 -17.84 -11.75
C ALA A 900 17.15 -17.50 -12.64
N ALA A 901 17.22 -16.25 -13.11
CA ALA A 901 18.27 -15.75 -13.99
C ALA A 901 19.47 -15.14 -13.23
N SER A 902 19.49 -15.12 -11.90
CA SER A 902 20.58 -14.52 -11.09
C SER A 902 21.77 -15.45 -10.85
#